data_dd66284bd3b23a7d29ad1451c7f3afd4
#
_entry.id   dd66284bd3b23a7d29ad1451c7f3afd4
#
_cell.length_a   1.000
_cell.length_b   1.000
_cell.length_c   1.000
_cell.angle_alpha   90.00
_cell.angle_beta   90.00
_cell.angle_gamma   90.00
#
_symmetry.space_group_name_H-M   'P 1'
#
loop_
_entity.id
_entity.type
_entity.pdbx_description
1 polymer ?
#
loop_
_entity_poly.entity_id
_entity_poly.type
_entity_poly.pdbx_seq_one_letter_code
_entity_poly.pdbx_strand_id
1 'polypeptide(L)'
;MLQPLQPLPLAGHRLRAIAPCVGLVALLGAGASTALPDYWGNQVYRVEECDARVKAEGDSIETWSCYWRLGFEHADAAPSAMDSLERVLAAHPRHPYAALNLGALVAKYRGGERGDALYRLAQDEFHRTGNAVGELIVTAGLVLSASWNVDAEMGWPEYARSLALAEQLRDPDAVAYAHACGAELAYGVVDYGRAETLLRQAEATITASAPWWLPWRIADLWGRTYSATGRPLEALQAFDRAAALAANDPFTEALTIHGQAAEAVRLAYSGELPMADAEARLDRAIAVAREQRLRVYMTRGELPSLMLQAAMRGSSPASEEVARVALARGQTNNQGFLITHSLRLLTRFAAERNPADAHLAGQYALESLEAAWDTGHPAVIALAHLGRAHVDWRLGDVEALRSHAEDTMDAVDQLRWSQPEAYVRAQTSAEWAFAYELLAGWLLDLAGPAPEGPALEPALDTMERLRGRILLDELARSGVPARVPPELEARRSRVLGELSGAQRLLVSPAAARLRTEAIGKARAAEGQLLEVEEAIARSAPASVPVAVASMAAIQAGLAPDEALLSFQLWRPDFSLKAPYPEGRSWLVVLTRKVAFALRMPDSHQLEPRLAMFRALVAEGNPVEAGAAEALERTLLEPALGRLGEEIRRLVIIPDGPLIGLPLETLRRPGGEPLAARYAISTSPSASLWLRWRSAGGRPGPGSVLALADPTSSGPPGTHRDAAAWLEGLVLPALPHARAEARTLVEALPPGGALRIGPDASERFLKTAPLAGWGLLHFATHAVVDESHPARSALVLAGDEAEDGLLQPREIAALDLGGKAVLLSACRSASGQVLVGEGALGLVRAFFRAGATAVVAAPWPIEDQEARALITALADELRSGHPLGEALTRAKRTRIAAGAPTLAWAGLQLHGDANFRPVVQPVHPRRRWPWIAGSTAVLFIAWLAFRRLRRASAPA
;
A
#
# COMPACT_ATOMS: atom_id res chain seq x y z
N MET A 1 -2.04 1.13 39.79
CA MET A 1 -2.40 0.12 40.81
C MET A 1 -3.26 -0.95 40.12
N LEU A 2 -2.64 -1.94 39.56
CA LEU A 2 -3.28 -3.16 39.05
C LEU A 2 -2.54 -4.33 39.67
N GLN A 3 -3.28 -5.10 40.49
CA GLN A 3 -2.75 -6.29 41.15
C GLN A 3 -2.62 -7.44 40.16
N PRO A 4 -1.63 -8.34 40.33
CA PRO A 4 -1.48 -9.51 39.48
C PRO A 4 -2.43 -10.64 39.93
N LEU A 5 -3.08 -11.27 38.94
CA LEU A 5 -3.86 -12.50 39.13
C LEU A 5 -2.92 -13.69 39.30
N GLN A 6 -3.16 -14.44 40.40
CA GLN A 6 -2.46 -15.68 40.72
C GLN A 6 -2.92 -16.86 39.87
N PRO A 7 -2.06 -17.84 39.57
CA PRO A 7 -2.44 -19.05 38.85
C PRO A 7 -3.15 -20.07 39.77
N LEU A 8 -4.20 -20.70 39.21
CA LEU A 8 -4.89 -21.82 39.80
C LEU A 8 -4.12 -23.14 39.60
N PRO A 9 -4.12 -24.05 40.55
CA PRO A 9 -3.33 -25.28 40.50
C PRO A 9 -3.98 -26.40 39.67
N LEU A 10 -3.17 -27.05 38.84
CA LEU A 10 -3.48 -28.28 38.15
C LEU A 10 -3.48 -29.46 39.14
N ALA A 11 -4.64 -30.07 39.38
CA ALA A 11 -4.76 -31.34 40.04
C ALA A 11 -4.77 -32.47 39.03
N GLY A 12 -3.77 -33.34 39.13
CA GLY A 12 -3.66 -34.59 38.39
C GLY A 12 -4.65 -35.66 38.81
N HIS A 13 -5.20 -36.33 37.82
CA HIS A 13 -5.78 -37.68 38.09
C HIS A 13 -5.35 -38.65 36.98
N ARG A 14 -4.51 -39.57 37.39
CA ARG A 14 -4.31 -40.86 36.70
C ARG A 14 -5.55 -41.71 36.95
N LEU A 15 -6.12 -42.35 35.94
CA LEU A 15 -6.85 -43.60 36.12
C LEU A 15 -6.70 -44.51 34.92
N ARG A 16 -6.51 -45.78 35.31
CA ARG A 16 -6.11 -46.95 34.55
C ARG A 16 -7.23 -47.53 33.68
N ALA A 17 -6.73 -48.24 32.69
CA ALA A 17 -7.40 -49.22 31.82
C ALA A 17 -8.55 -50.04 32.38
N ILE A 18 -9.59 -50.25 31.59
CA ILE A 18 -10.36 -51.50 31.54
C ILE A 18 -10.81 -51.67 30.07
N ALA A 19 -10.42 -52.78 29.45
CA ALA A 19 -11.09 -53.45 28.34
C ALA A 19 -11.66 -54.77 28.91
N PRO A 20 -12.47 -55.55 28.21
CA PRO A 20 -13.16 -55.51 26.94
C PRO A 20 -14.64 -55.93 27.03
N CYS A 21 -15.43 -55.72 25.92
CA CYS A 21 -16.46 -56.72 25.47
C CYS A 21 -16.99 -56.32 24.10
N VAL A 22 -16.59 -57.03 23.11
CA VAL A 22 -17.22 -57.76 22.03
C VAL A 22 -18.69 -57.47 21.73
N GLY A 23 -18.96 -57.17 20.48
CA GLY A 23 -20.27 -57.42 19.85
C GLY A 23 -20.61 -56.62 18.61
N LEU A 24 -20.11 -57.05 17.49
CA LEU A 24 -20.81 -57.18 16.17
C LEU A 24 -21.96 -56.17 15.85
N VAL A 25 -21.68 -55.13 15.07
CA VAL A 25 -22.47 -54.73 13.91
C VAL A 25 -21.45 -54.31 12.84
N ALA A 26 -21.06 -55.25 12.03
CA ALA A 26 -20.44 -55.03 10.74
C ALA A 26 -21.53 -54.76 9.69
N LEU A 27 -21.12 -53.96 8.68
CA LEU A 27 -21.85 -53.64 7.46
C LEU A 27 -22.81 -52.45 7.55
N LEU A 28 -22.26 -51.28 7.31
CA LEU A 28 -22.70 -50.33 6.27
C LEU A 28 -21.78 -49.09 6.37
N GLY A 29 -21.00 -48.88 5.28
CA GLY A 29 -20.33 -47.57 5.07
C GLY A 29 -18.88 -47.53 5.55
N ALA A 30 -17.96 -48.15 4.79
CA ALA A 30 -16.60 -47.69 4.76
C ALA A 30 -16.62 -46.28 4.10
N GLY A 31 -16.94 -45.27 4.89
CA GLY A 31 -16.64 -43.87 4.56
C GLY A 31 -15.13 -43.79 4.57
N ALA A 32 -14.54 -43.53 3.40
CA ALA A 32 -13.17 -43.12 3.31
C ALA A 32 -12.98 -41.98 4.30
N SER A 33 -11.99 -42.05 5.18
CA SER A 33 -11.61 -40.96 6.06
C SER A 33 -11.35 -39.76 5.19
N THR A 34 -12.17 -38.69 5.36
CA THR A 34 -12.03 -37.40 4.66
C THR A 34 -11.03 -36.49 5.37
N ALA A 35 -10.49 -36.92 6.49
CA ALA A 35 -9.54 -36.16 7.28
C ALA A 35 -8.27 -35.86 6.49
N LEU A 36 -7.80 -34.60 6.59
CA LEU A 36 -6.51 -34.19 6.04
C LEU A 36 -5.40 -35.06 6.66
N PRO A 37 -4.47 -35.58 5.85
CA PRO A 37 -3.38 -36.42 6.35
C PRO A 37 -2.41 -35.61 7.22
N ASP A 38 -1.80 -36.29 8.21
CA ASP A 38 -0.71 -35.71 8.96
C ASP A 38 0.61 -35.82 8.17
N TYR A 39 0.91 -34.79 7.38
CA TYR A 39 2.16 -34.74 6.61
C TYR A 39 3.40 -34.59 7.48
N TRP A 40 3.24 -34.15 8.74
CA TRP A 40 4.31 -33.74 9.63
C TRP A 40 4.71 -34.86 10.61
N GLY A 41 4.43 -36.10 10.27
CA GLY A 41 4.81 -37.30 11.07
C GLY A 41 6.29 -37.31 11.51
N ASN A 42 6.78 -38.41 12.04
CA ASN A 42 8.12 -38.52 12.64
C ASN A 42 9.26 -37.97 11.80
N GLN A 43 10.22 -37.26 12.44
CA GLN A 43 11.44 -36.75 11.80
C GLN A 43 12.23 -37.91 11.14
N VAL A 44 12.71 -37.63 9.92
CA VAL A 44 13.50 -38.55 9.11
C VAL A 44 14.77 -37.86 8.68
N TYR A 45 15.89 -38.56 8.74
CA TYR A 45 17.22 -38.00 8.46
C TYR A 45 17.90 -38.60 7.23
N ARG A 46 17.37 -39.69 6.67
CA ARG A 46 17.98 -40.44 5.55
C ARG A 46 16.92 -40.94 4.57
N VAL A 47 17.30 -41.02 3.30
CA VAL A 47 16.42 -41.53 2.24
C VAL A 47 16.07 -43.01 2.44
N GLU A 48 17.01 -43.80 2.98
CA GLU A 48 16.78 -45.23 3.25
C GLU A 48 15.68 -45.45 4.29
N GLU A 49 15.44 -44.49 5.19
CA GLU A 49 14.34 -44.55 6.16
C GLU A 49 12.99 -44.35 5.46
N CYS A 50 12.95 -43.46 4.45
CA CYS A 50 11.76 -43.28 3.60
C CYS A 50 11.51 -44.52 2.73
N ASP A 51 12.56 -45.09 2.09
CA ASP A 51 12.46 -46.31 1.29
C ASP A 51 11.93 -47.49 2.13
N ALA A 52 12.45 -47.63 3.35
CA ALA A 52 11.99 -48.68 4.30
C ALA A 52 10.53 -48.44 4.74
N ARG A 53 10.14 -47.23 5.01
CA ARG A 53 8.81 -46.87 5.42
C ARG A 53 7.77 -47.14 4.32
N VAL A 54 8.05 -46.71 3.09
CA VAL A 54 7.18 -46.99 1.93
C VAL A 54 7.03 -48.48 1.72
N LYS A 55 8.10 -49.23 1.84
CA LYS A 55 8.07 -50.71 1.73
C LYS A 55 7.24 -51.38 2.81
N ALA A 56 7.25 -50.82 4.03
CA ALA A 56 6.56 -51.42 5.18
C ALA A 56 5.07 -51.05 5.25
N GLU A 57 4.74 -49.80 4.97
CA GLU A 57 3.42 -49.19 5.17
C GLU A 57 2.59 -49.11 3.89
N GLY A 58 3.22 -49.19 2.73
CA GLY A 58 2.55 -49.10 1.40
C GLY A 58 2.30 -47.67 0.93
N ASP A 59 1.46 -47.57 -0.10
CA ASP A 59 1.20 -46.30 -0.79
C ASP A 59 0.13 -45.46 -0.07
N SER A 60 0.55 -44.42 0.62
CA SER A 60 -0.31 -43.38 1.17
C SER A 60 0.38 -42.03 1.09
N ILE A 61 -0.38 -40.94 1.24
CA ILE A 61 0.18 -39.59 1.26
C ILE A 61 1.10 -39.43 2.45
N GLU A 62 0.71 -39.91 3.63
CA GLU A 62 1.48 -39.86 4.86
C GLU A 62 2.82 -40.58 4.74
N THR A 63 2.80 -41.76 4.13
CA THR A 63 3.98 -42.59 3.95
C THR A 63 4.99 -41.92 3.00
N TRP A 64 4.51 -41.47 1.84
CA TRP A 64 5.34 -40.82 0.81
C TRP A 64 5.79 -39.39 1.17
N SER A 65 5.04 -38.67 2.04
CA SER A 65 5.44 -37.33 2.51
C SER A 65 6.82 -37.31 3.20
N CYS A 66 7.32 -38.46 3.62
CA CYS A 66 8.66 -38.64 4.15
C CYS A 66 9.75 -38.06 3.22
N TYR A 67 9.68 -38.30 1.90
CA TYR A 67 10.68 -37.76 0.95
C TYR A 67 10.60 -36.25 0.83
N TRP A 68 9.38 -35.69 0.77
CA TRP A 68 9.16 -34.26 0.74
C TRP A 68 9.71 -33.62 2.03
N ARG A 69 9.33 -34.16 3.19
CA ARG A 69 9.77 -33.67 4.48
C ARG A 69 11.27 -33.70 4.62
N LEU A 70 11.90 -34.84 4.29
CA LEU A 70 13.35 -35.00 4.32
C LEU A 70 14.05 -33.93 3.47
N GLY A 71 13.60 -33.69 2.23
CA GLY A 71 14.20 -32.72 1.37
C GLY A 71 13.90 -31.26 1.80
N PHE A 72 12.78 -31.00 2.48
CA PHE A 72 12.44 -29.67 2.99
C PHE A 72 13.21 -29.33 4.27
N GLU A 73 13.34 -30.25 5.21
CA GLU A 73 14.04 -30.04 6.48
C GLU A 73 15.56 -30.15 6.32
N HIS A 74 16.01 -31.10 5.50
CA HIS A 74 17.41 -31.40 5.29
C HIS A 74 17.76 -31.21 3.81
N ALA A 75 17.98 -29.96 3.39
CA ALA A 75 18.24 -29.64 1.98
C ALA A 75 19.47 -30.39 1.40
N ASP A 76 20.42 -30.87 2.25
CA ASP A 76 21.52 -31.75 1.80
C ASP A 76 21.03 -33.13 1.34
N ALA A 77 19.91 -33.59 1.87
CA ALA A 77 19.26 -34.82 1.47
C ALA A 77 18.33 -34.68 0.26
N ALA A 78 18.00 -33.44 -0.15
CA ALA A 78 17.08 -33.20 -1.26
C ALA A 78 17.54 -33.85 -2.59
N PRO A 79 18.82 -33.79 -3.01
CA PRO A 79 19.26 -34.51 -4.22
C PRO A 79 19.01 -36.01 -4.13
N SER A 80 19.39 -36.65 -3.01
CA SER A 80 19.20 -38.08 -2.82
C SER A 80 17.72 -38.47 -2.77
N ALA A 81 16.88 -37.65 -2.17
CA ALA A 81 15.42 -37.83 -2.17
C ALA A 81 14.85 -37.74 -3.59
N MET A 82 15.26 -36.72 -4.36
CA MET A 82 14.87 -36.59 -5.76
C MET A 82 15.33 -37.77 -6.60
N ASP A 83 16.58 -38.23 -6.45
CA ASP A 83 17.11 -39.40 -7.20
C ASP A 83 16.34 -40.68 -6.86
N SER A 84 15.91 -40.89 -5.60
CA SER A 84 15.07 -42.01 -5.22
C SER A 84 13.70 -41.95 -5.89
N LEU A 85 13.04 -40.77 -5.86
CA LEU A 85 11.74 -40.56 -6.49
C LEU A 85 11.82 -40.68 -8.01
N GLU A 86 12.90 -40.21 -8.67
CA GLU A 86 13.13 -40.38 -10.10
C GLU A 86 13.31 -41.86 -10.49
N ARG A 87 13.98 -42.66 -9.66
CA ARG A 87 14.07 -44.11 -9.88
C ARG A 87 12.71 -44.80 -9.83
N VAL A 88 11.84 -44.40 -8.89
CA VAL A 88 10.49 -44.91 -8.82
C VAL A 88 9.68 -44.55 -10.08
N LEU A 89 9.76 -43.29 -10.52
CA LEU A 89 9.07 -42.84 -11.73
C LEU A 89 9.63 -43.48 -13.02
N ALA A 90 10.93 -43.78 -13.06
CA ALA A 90 11.52 -44.52 -14.17
C ALA A 90 10.96 -45.95 -14.26
N ALA A 91 10.70 -46.60 -13.10
CA ALA A 91 10.08 -47.95 -13.05
C ALA A 91 8.55 -47.89 -13.22
N HIS A 92 7.92 -46.85 -12.68
CA HIS A 92 6.46 -46.64 -12.67
C HIS A 92 6.09 -45.22 -13.12
N PRO A 93 6.08 -44.90 -14.41
CA PRO A 93 5.98 -43.51 -14.93
C PRO A 93 4.72 -42.74 -14.54
N ARG A 94 3.72 -43.40 -14.01
CA ARG A 94 2.44 -42.78 -13.56
C ARG A 94 2.20 -42.95 -12.07
N HIS A 95 3.27 -43.09 -11.26
CA HIS A 95 3.14 -43.24 -9.81
C HIS A 95 2.78 -41.91 -9.15
N PRO A 96 1.55 -41.70 -8.63
CA PRO A 96 1.07 -40.36 -8.23
C PRO A 96 1.82 -39.81 -7.03
N TYR A 97 2.13 -40.65 -6.03
CA TYR A 97 2.81 -40.21 -4.82
C TYR A 97 4.26 -39.83 -5.09
N ALA A 98 4.97 -40.59 -5.97
CA ALA A 98 6.32 -40.20 -6.35
C ALA A 98 6.32 -38.89 -7.15
N ALA A 99 5.37 -38.72 -8.07
CA ALA A 99 5.22 -37.49 -8.85
C ALA A 99 4.89 -36.28 -7.97
N LEU A 100 3.96 -36.41 -7.01
CA LEU A 100 3.64 -35.37 -6.03
C LEU A 100 4.87 -34.89 -5.26
N ASN A 101 5.60 -35.82 -4.66
CA ASN A 101 6.74 -35.52 -3.79
C ASN A 101 7.94 -34.98 -4.60
N LEU A 102 8.23 -35.57 -5.77
CA LEU A 102 9.26 -35.04 -6.67
C LEU A 102 8.88 -33.65 -7.20
N GLY A 103 7.60 -33.45 -7.54
CA GLY A 103 7.06 -32.13 -7.96
C GLY A 103 7.32 -31.06 -6.90
N ALA A 104 7.03 -31.37 -5.62
CA ALA A 104 7.27 -30.46 -4.50
C ALA A 104 8.75 -30.09 -4.35
N LEU A 105 9.66 -31.07 -4.43
CA LEU A 105 11.09 -30.84 -4.32
C LEU A 105 11.66 -30.08 -5.52
N VAL A 106 11.22 -30.44 -6.75
CA VAL A 106 11.65 -29.75 -7.97
C VAL A 106 11.14 -28.30 -7.98
N ALA A 107 9.87 -28.06 -7.66
CA ALA A 107 9.30 -26.71 -7.59
C ALA A 107 10.08 -25.82 -6.58
N LYS A 108 10.46 -26.39 -5.44
CA LYS A 108 11.22 -25.66 -4.42
C LYS A 108 12.68 -25.38 -4.81
N TYR A 109 13.37 -26.34 -5.37
CA TYR A 109 14.82 -26.26 -5.52
C TYR A 109 15.31 -25.93 -6.92
N ARG A 110 14.57 -26.31 -7.94
CA ARG A 110 14.94 -26.12 -9.35
C ARG A 110 14.01 -25.16 -10.07
N GLY A 111 12.77 -24.95 -9.53
CA GLY A 111 11.77 -24.10 -10.13
C GLY A 111 11.24 -24.60 -11.47
N GLY A 112 10.32 -23.85 -12.09
CA GLY A 112 9.95 -23.98 -13.47
C GLY A 112 9.01 -25.11 -13.83
N GLU A 113 8.76 -25.24 -15.13
CA GLU A 113 7.74 -26.10 -15.75
C GLU A 113 7.80 -27.59 -15.37
N ARG A 114 8.99 -28.09 -14.98
CA ARG A 114 9.14 -29.52 -14.63
C ARG A 114 8.44 -29.86 -13.32
N GLY A 115 8.46 -28.97 -12.32
CA GLY A 115 7.76 -29.20 -11.04
C GLY A 115 6.26 -29.24 -11.26
N ASP A 116 5.75 -28.29 -12.03
CA ASP A 116 4.33 -28.19 -12.35
C ASP A 116 3.85 -29.38 -13.20
N ALA A 117 4.67 -29.84 -14.17
CA ALA A 117 4.36 -31.03 -14.96
C ALA A 117 4.24 -32.30 -14.10
N LEU A 118 5.09 -32.45 -13.07
CA LEU A 118 5.01 -33.55 -12.12
C LEU A 118 3.77 -33.47 -11.23
N TYR A 119 3.40 -32.27 -10.79
CA TYR A 119 2.15 -32.05 -10.08
C TYR A 119 0.94 -32.38 -10.94
N ARG A 120 0.92 -31.97 -12.20
CA ARG A 120 -0.19 -32.31 -13.13
C ARG A 120 -0.28 -33.79 -13.37
N LEU A 121 0.85 -34.50 -13.52
CA LEU A 121 0.85 -35.96 -13.62
C LEU A 121 0.21 -36.60 -12.38
N ALA A 122 0.56 -36.14 -11.19
CA ALA A 122 -0.02 -36.67 -9.96
C ALA A 122 -1.52 -36.33 -9.85
N GLN A 123 -1.92 -35.10 -10.23
CA GLN A 123 -3.30 -34.63 -10.26
C GLN A 123 -4.18 -35.50 -11.16
N ASP A 124 -3.74 -35.75 -12.39
CA ASP A 124 -4.46 -36.60 -13.37
C ASP A 124 -4.62 -38.03 -12.84
N GLU A 125 -3.60 -38.57 -12.18
CA GLU A 125 -3.64 -39.93 -11.71
C GLU A 125 -4.50 -40.07 -10.44
N PHE A 126 -4.48 -39.11 -9.53
CA PHE A 126 -5.40 -39.10 -8.37
C PHE A 126 -6.85 -38.93 -8.83
N HIS A 127 -7.09 -38.05 -9.79
CA HIS A 127 -8.42 -37.90 -10.39
C HIS A 127 -8.90 -39.20 -11.02
N ARG A 128 -8.07 -39.88 -11.84
CA ARG A 128 -8.39 -41.17 -12.48
C ARG A 128 -8.68 -42.28 -11.48
N THR A 129 -8.01 -42.29 -10.35
CA THR A 129 -8.19 -43.31 -9.28
C THR A 129 -9.29 -42.96 -8.28
N GLY A 130 -9.90 -41.76 -8.39
CA GLY A 130 -10.94 -41.30 -7.47
C GLY A 130 -10.41 -40.92 -6.09
N ASN A 131 -9.09 -40.66 -5.93
CA ASN A 131 -8.49 -40.21 -4.69
C ASN A 131 -8.64 -38.68 -4.56
N ALA A 132 -9.80 -38.21 -4.10
CA ALA A 132 -10.13 -36.81 -3.99
C ALA A 132 -9.22 -36.02 -3.00
N VAL A 133 -8.76 -36.66 -1.92
CA VAL A 133 -7.81 -36.05 -0.98
C VAL A 133 -6.44 -35.86 -1.65
N GLY A 134 -5.96 -36.87 -2.39
CA GLY A 134 -4.73 -36.75 -3.16
C GLY A 134 -4.83 -35.66 -4.25
N GLU A 135 -5.97 -35.58 -4.93
CA GLU A 135 -6.22 -34.51 -5.92
C GLU A 135 -6.24 -33.13 -5.28
N LEU A 136 -6.87 -32.96 -4.11
CA LEU A 136 -6.86 -31.71 -3.34
C LEU A 136 -5.44 -31.27 -3.00
N ILE A 137 -4.62 -32.18 -2.47
CA ILE A 137 -3.26 -31.87 -2.01
C ILE A 137 -2.35 -31.47 -3.16
N VAL A 138 -2.42 -32.19 -4.27
CA VAL A 138 -1.58 -31.84 -5.42
C VAL A 138 -2.04 -30.53 -6.08
N THR A 139 -3.35 -30.25 -6.09
CA THR A 139 -3.88 -28.99 -6.57
C THR A 139 -3.42 -27.83 -5.67
N ALA A 140 -3.47 -28.02 -4.35
CA ALA A 140 -2.88 -27.07 -3.40
C ALA A 140 -1.36 -26.91 -3.59
N GLY A 141 -0.65 -27.96 -3.96
CA GLY A 141 0.77 -27.93 -4.34
C GLY A 141 1.04 -27.03 -5.55
N LEU A 142 0.16 -27.04 -6.56
CA LEU A 142 0.22 -26.11 -7.70
C LEU A 142 -0.02 -24.66 -7.26
N VAL A 143 -0.97 -24.42 -6.35
CA VAL A 143 -1.20 -23.09 -5.76
C VAL A 143 0.05 -22.57 -5.08
N LEU A 144 0.75 -23.42 -4.32
CA LEU A 144 1.99 -23.06 -3.63
C LEU A 144 3.15 -22.83 -4.61
N SER A 145 3.26 -23.67 -5.66
CA SER A 145 4.24 -23.45 -6.73
C SER A 145 4.04 -22.08 -7.38
N ALA A 146 2.80 -21.72 -7.70
CA ALA A 146 2.45 -20.41 -8.22
C ALA A 146 2.81 -19.27 -7.26
N SER A 147 2.58 -19.43 -5.96
CA SER A 147 3.01 -18.47 -4.94
C SER A 147 4.53 -18.22 -4.97
N TRP A 148 5.32 -19.26 -5.07
CA TRP A 148 6.79 -19.17 -5.09
C TRP A 148 7.33 -18.55 -6.38
N ASN A 149 6.63 -18.76 -7.51
CA ASN A 149 6.99 -18.22 -8.81
C ASN A 149 6.35 -16.86 -9.10
N VAL A 150 5.53 -16.32 -8.16
CA VAL A 150 4.75 -15.07 -8.33
C VAL A 150 3.83 -15.14 -9.55
N ASP A 151 3.27 -16.31 -9.83
CA ASP A 151 2.40 -16.58 -10.97
C ASP A 151 0.93 -16.58 -10.56
N ALA A 152 0.33 -15.40 -10.54
CA ALA A 152 -1.09 -15.23 -10.23
C ALA A 152 -2.01 -15.87 -11.27
N GLU A 153 -1.58 -15.92 -12.54
CA GLU A 153 -2.38 -16.45 -13.64
C GLU A 153 -2.60 -17.96 -13.53
N MET A 154 -1.55 -18.68 -13.17
CA MET A 154 -1.65 -20.11 -12.88
C MET A 154 -2.32 -20.38 -11.52
N GLY A 155 -1.99 -19.58 -10.50
CA GLY A 155 -2.35 -19.88 -9.12
C GLY A 155 -3.83 -19.76 -8.79
N TRP A 156 -4.52 -18.73 -9.27
CA TRP A 156 -5.92 -18.49 -8.90
C TRP A 156 -6.89 -19.53 -9.47
N PRO A 157 -6.77 -20.02 -10.72
CA PRO A 157 -7.57 -21.13 -11.20
C PRO A 157 -7.39 -22.41 -10.38
N GLU A 158 -6.15 -22.73 -10.00
CA GLU A 158 -5.87 -23.91 -9.17
C GLU A 158 -6.38 -23.73 -7.73
N TYR A 159 -6.35 -22.53 -7.16
CA TYR A 159 -7.02 -22.25 -5.90
C TYR A 159 -8.53 -22.49 -5.98
N ALA A 160 -9.19 -21.98 -7.00
CA ALA A 160 -10.63 -22.19 -7.18
C ALA A 160 -10.97 -23.68 -7.29
N ARG A 161 -10.13 -24.45 -8.01
CA ARG A 161 -10.26 -25.90 -8.10
C ARG A 161 -10.03 -26.59 -6.76
N SER A 162 -9.00 -26.19 -6.02
CA SER A 162 -8.69 -26.71 -4.68
C SER A 162 -9.87 -26.49 -3.72
N LEU A 163 -10.46 -25.29 -3.73
CA LEU A 163 -11.61 -24.97 -2.89
C LEU A 163 -12.84 -25.83 -3.26
N ALA A 164 -13.13 -25.97 -4.55
CA ALA A 164 -14.23 -26.81 -5.01
C ALA A 164 -14.08 -28.30 -4.62
N LEU A 165 -12.85 -28.83 -4.68
CA LEU A 165 -12.53 -30.18 -4.22
C LEU A 165 -12.73 -30.32 -2.69
N ALA A 166 -12.27 -29.32 -1.92
CA ALA A 166 -12.44 -29.29 -0.48
C ALA A 166 -13.92 -29.25 -0.06
N GLU A 167 -14.74 -28.45 -0.73
CA GLU A 167 -16.19 -28.39 -0.53
C GLU A 167 -16.88 -29.72 -0.86
N GLN A 168 -16.46 -30.42 -1.91
CA GLN A 168 -16.97 -31.73 -2.28
C GLN A 168 -16.67 -32.80 -1.22
N LEU A 169 -15.53 -32.69 -0.56
CA LEU A 169 -15.16 -33.58 0.56
C LEU A 169 -16.04 -33.36 1.79
N ARG A 170 -16.74 -32.24 1.90
CA ARG A 170 -17.55 -31.82 3.06
C ARG A 170 -16.78 -31.84 4.38
N ASP A 171 -15.50 -31.55 4.30
CA ASP A 171 -14.57 -31.47 5.42
C ASP A 171 -14.19 -30.01 5.67
N PRO A 172 -14.60 -29.40 6.81
CA PRO A 172 -14.28 -28.02 7.12
C PRO A 172 -12.76 -27.76 7.17
N ASP A 173 -11.96 -28.71 7.63
CA ASP A 173 -10.51 -28.55 7.71
C ASP A 173 -9.85 -28.56 6.31
N ALA A 174 -10.42 -29.32 5.37
CA ALA A 174 -10.02 -29.28 3.96
C ALA A 174 -10.31 -27.91 3.34
N VAL A 175 -11.46 -27.31 3.65
CA VAL A 175 -11.81 -25.94 3.20
C VAL A 175 -10.88 -24.92 3.84
N ALA A 176 -10.58 -25.01 5.14
CA ALA A 176 -9.61 -24.16 5.81
C ALA A 176 -8.20 -24.28 5.18
N TYR A 177 -7.80 -25.51 4.81
CA TYR A 177 -6.53 -25.75 4.13
C TYR A 177 -6.47 -25.09 2.75
N ALA A 178 -7.53 -25.22 1.95
CA ALA A 178 -7.60 -24.56 0.65
C ALA A 178 -7.50 -23.03 0.79
N HIS A 179 -8.21 -22.43 1.75
CA HIS A 179 -8.10 -21.01 2.07
C HIS A 179 -6.71 -20.60 2.52
N ALA A 180 -6.04 -21.40 3.36
CA ALA A 180 -4.66 -21.12 3.78
C ALA A 180 -3.67 -21.18 2.60
N CYS A 181 -3.83 -22.11 1.66
CA CYS A 181 -3.02 -22.15 0.45
C CYS A 181 -3.30 -20.95 -0.48
N GLY A 182 -4.57 -20.56 -0.63
CA GLY A 182 -4.94 -19.34 -1.34
C GLY A 182 -4.39 -18.08 -0.69
N ALA A 183 -4.34 -18.02 0.65
CA ALA A 183 -3.73 -16.91 1.38
C ALA A 183 -2.21 -16.84 1.15
N GLU A 184 -1.52 -17.99 1.06
CA GLU A 184 -0.10 -18.03 0.72
C GLU A 184 0.16 -17.61 -0.73
N LEU A 185 -0.72 -17.96 -1.66
CA LEU A 185 -0.67 -17.42 -3.03
C LEU A 185 -0.84 -15.91 -3.03
N ALA A 186 -1.88 -15.39 -2.37
CA ALA A 186 -2.13 -13.97 -2.26
C ALA A 186 -0.92 -13.23 -1.65
N TYR A 187 -0.32 -13.80 -0.61
CA TYR A 187 0.91 -13.28 -0.02
C TYR A 187 2.08 -13.28 -1.02
N GLY A 188 2.26 -14.37 -1.76
CA GLY A 188 3.34 -14.52 -2.75
C GLY A 188 3.23 -13.52 -3.90
N VAL A 189 2.01 -13.24 -4.36
CA VAL A 189 1.74 -12.24 -5.41
C VAL A 189 1.51 -10.83 -4.84
N VAL A 190 1.84 -10.61 -3.57
CA VAL A 190 1.80 -9.30 -2.88
C VAL A 190 0.38 -8.73 -2.69
N ASP A 191 -0.67 -9.54 -2.83
CA ASP A 191 -2.05 -9.18 -2.52
C ASP A 191 -2.39 -9.46 -1.04
N TYR A 192 -1.86 -8.62 -0.15
CA TYR A 192 -2.01 -8.81 1.29
C TYR A 192 -3.46 -8.64 1.78
N GLY A 193 -4.26 -7.82 1.12
CA GLY A 193 -5.68 -7.65 1.45
C GLY A 193 -6.48 -8.94 1.23
N ARG A 194 -6.22 -9.62 0.12
CA ARG A 194 -6.79 -10.92 -0.19
C ARG A 194 -6.25 -12.01 0.74
N ALA A 195 -4.94 -11.96 1.06
CA ALA A 195 -4.34 -12.86 2.04
C ALA A 195 -5.06 -12.77 3.39
N GLU A 196 -5.28 -11.57 3.94
CA GLU A 196 -6.06 -11.38 5.18
C GLU A 196 -7.48 -11.93 5.08
N THR A 197 -8.15 -11.71 3.95
CA THR A 197 -9.52 -12.17 3.73
C THR A 197 -9.57 -13.70 3.78
N LEU A 198 -8.67 -14.36 3.07
CA LEU A 198 -8.59 -15.82 3.02
C LEU A 198 -8.16 -16.43 4.36
N LEU A 199 -7.27 -15.77 5.10
CA LEU A 199 -6.89 -16.20 6.46
C LEU A 199 -8.07 -16.12 7.42
N ARG A 200 -8.90 -15.07 7.37
CA ARG A 200 -10.15 -15.00 8.16
C ARG A 200 -11.13 -16.11 7.80
N GLN A 201 -11.24 -16.46 6.51
CA GLN A 201 -12.08 -17.57 6.06
C GLN A 201 -11.53 -18.90 6.58
N ALA A 202 -10.21 -19.12 6.54
CA ALA A 202 -9.57 -20.30 7.11
C ALA A 202 -9.82 -20.42 8.62
N GLU A 203 -9.65 -19.33 9.39
CA GLU A 203 -9.92 -19.30 10.84
C GLU A 203 -11.40 -19.55 11.18
N ALA A 204 -12.33 -19.06 10.34
CA ALA A 204 -13.76 -19.27 10.54
C ALA A 204 -14.21 -20.70 10.24
N THR A 205 -13.42 -21.46 9.48
CA THR A 205 -13.79 -22.80 8.98
C THR A 205 -13.08 -23.91 9.73
N ILE A 206 -11.84 -23.66 10.18
CA ILE A 206 -11.01 -24.66 10.87
C ILE A 206 -11.68 -25.21 12.14
N THR A 207 -11.57 -26.51 12.36
CA THR A 207 -12.14 -27.18 13.55
C THR A 207 -11.08 -27.46 14.62
N ALA A 208 -11.53 -27.79 15.83
CA ALA A 208 -10.64 -28.21 16.91
C ALA A 208 -9.96 -29.57 16.66
N SER A 209 -10.44 -30.34 15.69
CA SER A 209 -9.87 -31.64 15.29
C SER A 209 -8.86 -31.52 14.15
N ALA A 210 -8.63 -30.31 13.63
CA ALA A 210 -7.65 -30.09 12.57
C ALA A 210 -6.26 -30.59 12.95
N PRO A 211 -5.47 -31.08 12.00
CA PRO A 211 -4.07 -31.45 12.25
C PRO A 211 -3.32 -30.22 12.79
N TRP A 212 -2.47 -30.43 13.79
CA TRP A 212 -1.77 -29.35 14.52
C TRP A 212 -1.01 -28.35 13.62
N TRP A 213 -0.52 -28.81 12.48
CA TRP A 213 0.24 -27.99 11.52
C TRP A 213 -0.66 -26.96 10.77
N LEU A 214 -1.96 -27.21 10.64
CA LEU A 214 -2.85 -26.30 9.93
C LEU A 214 -3.11 -25.00 10.71
N PRO A 215 -3.52 -25.03 12.00
CA PRO A 215 -3.61 -23.80 12.79
C PRO A 215 -2.26 -23.08 12.96
N TRP A 216 -1.15 -23.83 13.06
CA TRP A 216 0.17 -23.23 13.03
C TRP A 216 0.43 -22.45 11.73
N ARG A 217 0.17 -23.08 10.58
CA ARG A 217 0.37 -22.45 9.28
C ARG A 217 -0.46 -21.17 9.12
N ILE A 218 -1.72 -21.19 9.54
CA ILE A 218 -2.60 -20.02 9.51
C ILE A 218 -2.01 -18.89 10.37
N ALA A 219 -1.57 -19.21 11.60
CA ALA A 219 -0.97 -18.22 12.50
C ALA A 219 0.37 -17.66 11.95
N ASP A 220 1.19 -18.50 11.35
CA ASP A 220 2.44 -18.08 10.69
C ASP A 220 2.18 -17.16 9.49
N LEU A 221 1.20 -17.49 8.65
CA LEU A 221 0.80 -16.65 7.52
C LEU A 221 0.24 -15.30 7.98
N TRP A 222 -0.50 -15.25 9.09
CA TRP A 222 -0.91 -14.00 9.71
C TRP A 222 0.31 -13.16 10.12
N GLY A 223 1.29 -13.75 10.78
CA GLY A 223 2.53 -13.07 11.15
C GLY A 223 3.23 -12.47 9.94
N ARG A 224 3.37 -13.24 8.87
CA ARG A 224 3.99 -12.79 7.62
C ARG A 224 3.19 -11.67 6.94
N THR A 225 1.86 -11.79 6.90
CA THR A 225 0.98 -10.80 6.27
C THR A 225 1.00 -9.48 7.05
N TYR A 226 0.93 -9.52 8.38
CA TYR A 226 1.06 -8.32 9.21
C TYR A 226 2.45 -7.68 9.09
N SER A 227 3.51 -8.49 9.05
CA SER A 227 4.87 -8.02 8.81
C SER A 227 4.98 -7.25 7.48
N ALA A 228 4.45 -7.83 6.41
CA ALA A 228 4.49 -7.23 5.07
C ALA A 228 3.62 -5.96 4.95
N THR A 229 2.57 -5.84 5.76
CA THR A 229 1.70 -4.66 5.79
C THR A 229 2.15 -3.58 6.81
N GLY A 230 3.35 -3.73 7.40
CA GLY A 230 3.91 -2.73 8.30
C GLY A 230 3.26 -2.69 9.69
N ARG A 231 2.75 -3.83 10.16
CA ARG A 231 2.07 -4.02 11.45
C ARG A 231 2.90 -4.92 12.37
N PRO A 232 4.08 -4.48 12.83
CA PRO A 232 5.05 -5.36 13.51
C PRO A 232 4.55 -5.90 14.85
N LEU A 233 3.71 -5.16 15.57
CA LEU A 233 3.16 -5.62 16.85
C LEU A 233 2.19 -6.80 16.66
N GLU A 234 1.26 -6.67 15.71
CA GLU A 234 0.32 -7.75 15.37
C GLU A 234 1.04 -8.94 14.73
N ALA A 235 2.09 -8.68 13.94
CA ALA A 235 2.95 -9.72 13.39
C ALA A 235 3.64 -10.51 14.51
N LEU A 236 4.25 -9.84 15.48
CA LEU A 236 4.88 -10.48 16.62
C LEU A 236 3.88 -11.34 17.42
N GLN A 237 2.68 -10.81 17.68
CA GLN A 237 1.62 -11.56 18.37
C GLN A 237 1.17 -12.79 17.58
N ALA A 238 1.08 -12.71 16.26
CA ALA A 238 0.74 -13.84 15.41
C ALA A 238 1.84 -14.91 15.40
N PHE A 239 3.10 -14.51 15.35
CA PHE A 239 4.23 -15.43 15.48
C PHE A 239 4.32 -16.04 16.91
N ASP A 240 3.94 -15.31 17.97
CA ASP A 240 3.85 -15.86 19.32
C ASP A 240 2.78 -16.96 19.39
N ARG A 241 1.61 -16.78 18.74
CA ARG A 241 0.60 -17.82 18.59
C ARG A 241 1.12 -19.03 17.81
N ALA A 242 1.80 -18.79 16.70
CA ALA A 242 2.39 -19.84 15.89
C ALA A 242 3.45 -20.64 16.69
N ALA A 243 4.31 -19.98 17.47
CA ALA A 243 5.30 -20.65 18.31
C ALA A 243 4.66 -21.55 19.37
N ALA A 244 3.56 -21.12 19.98
CA ALA A 244 2.81 -21.95 20.93
C ALA A 244 2.23 -23.21 20.28
N LEU A 245 1.85 -23.16 18.99
CA LEU A 245 1.34 -24.29 18.24
C LEU A 245 2.46 -25.21 17.71
N ALA A 246 3.65 -24.66 17.45
CA ALA A 246 4.81 -25.38 16.94
C ALA A 246 5.60 -26.17 17.99
N ALA A 247 5.23 -26.10 19.28
CA ALA A 247 6.02 -26.60 20.44
C ALA A 247 6.45 -28.06 20.38
N ASN A 248 5.91 -28.87 19.45
CA ASN A 248 6.24 -30.28 19.30
C ASN A 248 7.03 -30.58 18.01
N ASP A 249 7.34 -29.57 17.19
CA ASP A 249 8.11 -29.76 15.98
C ASP A 249 9.25 -28.73 15.89
N PRO A 250 10.50 -29.17 16.15
CA PRO A 250 11.66 -28.27 16.21
C PRO A 250 11.91 -27.47 14.93
N PHE A 251 11.51 -28.01 13.76
CA PHE A 251 11.68 -27.31 12.49
C PHE A 251 10.73 -26.11 12.36
N THR A 252 9.43 -26.31 12.64
CA THR A 252 8.44 -25.22 12.61
C THR A 252 8.69 -24.20 13.71
N GLU A 253 9.15 -24.65 14.89
CA GLU A 253 9.58 -23.74 15.96
C GLU A 253 10.71 -22.82 15.48
N ALA A 254 11.75 -23.38 14.86
CA ALA A 254 12.88 -22.58 14.36
C ALA A 254 12.47 -21.55 13.31
N LEU A 255 11.53 -21.89 12.42
CA LEU A 255 11.00 -20.94 11.43
C LEU A 255 10.24 -19.79 12.10
N THR A 256 9.44 -20.11 13.11
CA THR A 256 8.60 -19.12 13.82
C THR A 256 9.43 -18.17 14.68
N ILE A 257 10.44 -18.70 15.39
CA ILE A 257 11.36 -17.87 16.22
C ILE A 257 12.11 -16.84 15.37
N HIS A 258 12.46 -17.17 14.13
CA HIS A 258 13.05 -16.19 13.23
C HIS A 258 12.09 -15.02 12.94
N GLY A 259 10.81 -15.31 12.67
CA GLY A 259 9.77 -14.28 12.48
C GLY A 259 9.63 -13.38 13.72
N GLN A 260 9.57 -13.98 14.90
CA GLN A 260 9.55 -13.23 16.17
C GLN A 260 10.75 -12.29 16.32
N ALA A 261 11.96 -12.77 16.00
CA ALA A 261 13.17 -11.98 16.11
C ALA A 261 13.17 -10.80 15.13
N ALA A 262 12.73 -11.01 13.89
CA ALA A 262 12.66 -9.96 12.87
C ALA A 262 11.71 -8.83 13.29
N GLU A 263 10.52 -9.17 13.78
CA GLU A 263 9.56 -8.15 14.22
C GLU A 263 9.99 -7.47 15.53
N ALA A 264 10.63 -8.18 16.44
CA ALA A 264 11.20 -7.58 17.65
C ALA A 264 12.29 -6.55 17.31
N VAL A 265 13.11 -6.80 16.30
CA VAL A 265 14.10 -5.83 15.82
C VAL A 265 13.42 -4.59 15.26
N ARG A 266 12.37 -4.75 14.45
CA ARG A 266 11.60 -3.60 13.92
C ARG A 266 11.00 -2.76 15.03
N LEU A 267 10.35 -3.38 16.03
CA LEU A 267 9.78 -2.70 17.19
C LEU A 267 10.83 -2.02 18.06
N ALA A 268 12.04 -2.56 18.14
CA ALA A 268 13.13 -1.93 18.87
C ALA A 268 13.64 -0.66 18.16
N TYR A 269 13.69 -0.67 16.83
CA TYR A 269 14.07 0.52 16.07
C TYR A 269 13.00 1.61 16.07
N SER A 270 11.71 1.25 16.19
CA SER A 270 10.63 2.23 16.41
C SER A 270 10.54 2.71 17.86
N GLY A 271 11.32 2.13 18.78
CA GLY A 271 11.31 2.47 20.20
C GLY A 271 10.17 1.86 21.01
N GLU A 272 9.43 0.93 20.43
CA GLU A 272 8.30 0.22 21.06
C GLU A 272 8.75 -1.00 21.87
N LEU A 273 9.97 -1.49 21.62
CA LEU A 273 10.59 -2.59 22.35
C LEU A 273 12.02 -2.21 22.74
N PRO A 274 12.54 -2.63 23.94
CA PRO A 274 13.95 -2.47 24.26
C PRO A 274 14.86 -3.20 23.27
N MET A 275 15.94 -2.56 22.82
CA MET A 275 16.89 -3.15 21.87
C MET A 275 17.49 -4.46 22.41
N ALA A 276 17.78 -4.52 23.72
CA ALA A 276 18.31 -5.73 24.36
C ALA A 276 17.38 -6.94 24.25
N ASP A 277 16.07 -6.74 24.25
CA ASP A 277 15.10 -7.83 24.10
C ASP A 277 15.07 -8.33 22.65
N ALA A 278 15.18 -7.42 21.68
CA ALA A 278 15.29 -7.80 20.26
C ALA A 278 16.57 -8.60 19.99
N GLU A 279 17.71 -8.14 20.52
CA GLU A 279 18.98 -8.84 20.42
C GLU A 279 18.94 -10.24 21.03
N ALA A 280 18.34 -10.40 22.22
CA ALA A 280 18.20 -11.69 22.87
C ALA A 280 17.34 -12.67 22.04
N ARG A 281 16.24 -12.18 21.43
CA ARG A 281 15.40 -13.00 20.53
C ARG A 281 16.16 -13.43 19.28
N LEU A 282 16.95 -12.52 18.73
CA LEU A 282 17.77 -12.79 17.53
C LEU A 282 18.88 -13.81 17.83
N ASP A 283 19.59 -13.67 18.93
CA ASP A 283 20.61 -14.62 19.36
C ASP A 283 20.02 -16.02 19.61
N ARG A 284 18.79 -16.08 20.18
CA ARG A 284 18.04 -17.33 20.31
C ARG A 284 17.68 -17.93 18.95
N ALA A 285 17.20 -17.12 18.00
CA ALA A 285 16.85 -17.59 16.66
C ALA A 285 18.04 -18.21 15.94
N ILE A 286 19.23 -17.59 16.05
CA ILE A 286 20.48 -18.11 15.51
C ILE A 286 20.87 -19.43 16.18
N ALA A 287 20.76 -19.50 17.52
CA ALA A 287 21.11 -20.70 18.27
C ALA A 287 20.20 -21.90 17.90
N VAL A 288 18.89 -21.70 17.88
CA VAL A 288 17.92 -22.75 17.52
C VAL A 288 18.09 -23.19 16.07
N ALA A 289 18.24 -22.24 15.13
CA ALA A 289 18.48 -22.58 13.73
C ALA A 289 19.77 -23.41 13.53
N ARG A 290 20.80 -23.12 14.34
CA ARG A 290 22.07 -23.84 14.33
C ARG A 290 21.94 -25.25 14.92
N GLU A 291 21.23 -25.39 16.04
CA GLU A 291 20.92 -26.67 16.67
C GLU A 291 20.14 -27.59 15.74
N GLN A 292 19.12 -27.06 15.07
CA GLN A 292 18.29 -27.78 14.11
C GLN A 292 18.96 -27.96 12.73
N ARG A 293 20.25 -27.58 12.57
CA ARG A 293 21.01 -27.65 11.31
C ARG A 293 20.36 -26.91 10.15
N LEU A 294 19.51 -25.91 10.44
CA LEU A 294 18.85 -25.06 9.45
C LEU A 294 19.78 -23.93 8.93
N ARG A 295 21.06 -24.28 8.68
CA ARG A 295 22.07 -23.30 8.27
C ARG A 295 21.69 -22.53 7.03
N VAL A 296 20.97 -23.18 6.13
CA VAL A 296 20.68 -22.63 4.81
C VAL A 296 19.21 -22.85 4.43
N TYR A 297 18.29 -22.35 5.24
CA TYR A 297 16.92 -22.23 4.81
C TYR A 297 16.72 -20.85 4.15
N MET A 298 16.10 -20.78 2.95
CA MET A 298 16.16 -19.60 2.07
C MET A 298 15.60 -18.32 2.65
N THR A 299 14.55 -18.38 3.47
CA THR A 299 13.86 -17.21 3.98
C THR A 299 13.90 -17.08 5.50
N ARG A 300 14.21 -18.16 6.23
CA ARG A 300 14.23 -18.22 7.70
C ARG A 300 15.29 -19.24 8.14
N GLY A 301 15.96 -19.01 9.24
CA GLY A 301 16.98 -19.88 9.76
C GLY A 301 18.27 -19.16 10.12
N GLU A 302 19.41 -19.86 10.13
CA GLU A 302 20.68 -19.27 10.58
C GLU A 302 21.14 -18.12 9.67
N LEU A 303 21.12 -18.32 8.36
CA LEU A 303 21.59 -17.28 7.41
C LEU A 303 20.78 -16.00 7.46
N PRO A 304 19.44 -16.02 7.36
CA PRO A 304 18.63 -14.81 7.51
C PRO A 304 18.78 -14.13 8.89
N SER A 305 18.90 -14.90 9.96
CA SER A 305 19.11 -14.33 11.29
C SER A 305 20.48 -13.68 11.45
N LEU A 306 21.53 -14.28 10.86
CA LEU A 306 22.85 -13.66 10.82
C LEU A 306 22.90 -12.43 9.91
N MET A 307 22.09 -12.38 8.86
CA MET A 307 21.92 -11.18 8.03
C MET A 307 21.34 -10.03 8.83
N LEU A 308 20.28 -10.32 9.59
CA LEU A 308 19.64 -9.34 10.47
C LEU A 308 20.64 -8.88 11.55
N GLN A 309 21.40 -9.81 12.16
CA GLN A 309 22.45 -9.45 13.10
C GLN A 309 23.55 -8.58 12.47
N ALA A 310 23.96 -8.91 11.23
CA ALA A 310 24.94 -8.11 10.50
C ALA A 310 24.39 -6.72 10.12
N ALA A 311 23.09 -6.60 9.86
CA ALA A 311 22.47 -5.30 9.64
C ALA A 311 22.50 -4.42 10.90
N MET A 312 22.33 -5.03 12.08
CA MET A 312 22.33 -4.33 13.36
C MET A 312 23.73 -3.99 13.89
N ARG A 313 24.66 -4.94 13.79
CA ARG A 313 25.97 -4.90 14.47
C ARG A 313 27.17 -4.87 13.52
N GLY A 314 26.94 -4.87 12.21
CA GLY A 314 27.98 -5.06 11.20
C GLY A 314 28.32 -6.54 10.92
N SER A 315 29.14 -6.77 9.89
CA SER A 315 29.57 -8.12 9.52
C SER A 315 30.46 -8.78 10.57
N SER A 316 30.36 -10.11 10.65
CA SER A 316 31.21 -10.93 11.52
C SER A 316 31.85 -12.10 10.74
N PRO A 317 32.99 -12.65 11.19
CA PRO A 317 33.55 -13.84 10.56
C PRO A 317 32.57 -15.02 10.51
N ALA A 318 31.67 -15.14 11.50
CA ALA A 318 30.65 -16.17 11.51
C ALA A 318 29.59 -15.97 10.42
N SER A 319 29.13 -14.73 10.20
CA SER A 319 28.15 -14.42 9.16
C SER A 319 28.70 -14.67 7.75
N GLU A 320 29.98 -14.36 7.55
CA GLU A 320 30.64 -14.65 6.27
C GLU A 320 30.84 -16.13 6.00
N GLU A 321 31.25 -16.87 7.00
CA GLU A 321 31.43 -18.33 6.87
C GLU A 321 30.11 -19.00 6.49
N VAL A 322 29.01 -18.62 7.13
CA VAL A 322 27.69 -19.14 6.77
C VAL A 322 27.29 -18.74 5.35
N ALA A 323 27.59 -17.50 4.92
CA ALA A 323 27.34 -17.07 3.55
C ALA A 323 28.17 -17.87 2.51
N ARG A 324 29.44 -18.20 2.83
CA ARG A 324 30.29 -19.07 1.97
C ARG A 324 29.75 -20.50 1.91
N VAL A 325 29.36 -21.07 3.05
CA VAL A 325 28.74 -22.40 3.10
C VAL A 325 27.45 -22.43 2.29
N ALA A 326 26.63 -21.38 2.39
CA ALA A 326 25.42 -21.26 1.62
C ALA A 326 25.69 -21.15 0.12
N LEU A 327 26.72 -20.38 -0.27
CA LEU A 327 27.15 -20.26 -1.67
C LEU A 327 27.62 -21.62 -2.24
N ALA A 328 28.53 -22.31 -1.55
CA ALA A 328 29.04 -23.60 -1.98
C ALA A 328 27.92 -24.63 -2.15
N ARG A 329 26.91 -24.59 -1.25
CA ARG A 329 25.75 -25.46 -1.32
C ARG A 329 24.84 -25.09 -2.50
N GLY A 330 24.58 -23.79 -2.71
CA GLY A 330 23.84 -23.31 -3.87
C GLY A 330 24.46 -23.76 -5.18
N GLN A 331 25.78 -23.65 -5.31
CA GLN A 331 26.54 -24.09 -6.48
C GLN A 331 26.46 -25.60 -6.67
N THR A 332 26.63 -26.39 -5.60
CA THR A 332 26.53 -27.87 -5.69
C THR A 332 25.16 -28.34 -6.15
N ASN A 333 24.10 -27.66 -5.72
CA ASN A 333 22.71 -28.03 -5.99
C ASN A 333 22.05 -27.25 -7.14
N ASN A 334 22.82 -26.40 -7.83
CA ASN A 334 22.36 -25.49 -8.89
C ASN A 334 21.14 -24.63 -8.46
N GLN A 335 21.22 -24.05 -7.27
CA GLN A 335 20.17 -23.22 -6.68
C GLN A 335 20.43 -21.73 -6.93
N GLY A 336 20.04 -21.19 -8.08
CA GLY A 336 20.33 -19.80 -8.51
C GLY A 336 19.93 -18.75 -7.48
N PHE A 337 18.78 -18.89 -6.85
CA PHE A 337 18.32 -17.99 -5.80
C PHE A 337 19.26 -17.97 -4.57
N LEU A 338 19.70 -19.14 -4.10
CA LEU A 338 20.62 -19.24 -2.97
C LEU A 338 22.02 -18.70 -3.33
N ILE A 339 22.50 -18.98 -4.55
CA ILE A 339 23.76 -18.45 -5.07
C ILE A 339 23.73 -16.92 -5.06
N THR A 340 22.70 -16.33 -5.69
CA THR A 340 22.54 -14.87 -5.77
C THR A 340 22.48 -14.22 -4.39
N HIS A 341 21.67 -14.76 -3.48
CA HIS A 341 21.58 -14.21 -2.12
C HIS A 341 22.87 -14.30 -1.32
N SER A 342 23.57 -15.44 -1.41
CA SER A 342 24.84 -15.63 -0.71
C SER A 342 25.93 -14.71 -1.26
N LEU A 343 26.02 -14.56 -2.57
CA LEU A 343 26.96 -13.64 -3.23
C LEU A 343 26.66 -12.18 -2.87
N ARG A 344 25.39 -11.78 -2.84
CA ARG A 344 24.98 -10.43 -2.43
C ARG A 344 25.42 -10.10 -0.99
N LEU A 345 25.35 -11.08 -0.08
CA LEU A 345 25.85 -10.92 1.28
C LEU A 345 27.36 -10.78 1.33
N LEU A 346 28.06 -11.67 0.63
CA LEU A 346 29.51 -11.60 0.53
C LEU A 346 29.97 -10.29 -0.10
N THR A 347 29.25 -9.80 -1.11
CA THR A 347 29.43 -8.47 -1.69
C THR A 347 29.38 -7.38 -0.62
N ARG A 348 28.31 -7.37 0.16
CA ARG A 348 28.12 -6.40 1.24
C ARG A 348 29.25 -6.49 2.27
N PHE A 349 29.53 -7.69 2.78
CA PHE A 349 30.57 -7.88 3.80
C PHE A 349 31.96 -7.46 3.31
N ALA A 350 32.28 -7.71 2.07
CA ALA A 350 33.54 -7.24 1.48
C ALA A 350 33.56 -5.70 1.33
N ALA A 351 32.46 -5.09 0.91
CA ALA A 351 32.36 -3.65 0.74
C ALA A 351 32.43 -2.88 2.08
N GLU A 352 32.00 -3.47 3.18
CA GLU A 352 32.00 -2.84 4.51
C GLU A 352 33.39 -2.83 5.17
N ARG A 353 34.27 -3.80 4.85
CA ARG A 353 35.50 -4.01 5.64
C ARG A 353 36.63 -3.02 5.37
N ASN A 354 36.97 -2.78 4.11
CA ASN A 354 38.14 -1.97 3.74
C ASN A 354 38.04 -1.54 2.25
N PRO A 355 38.50 -0.34 1.87
CA PRO A 355 38.64 0.04 0.46
C PRO A 355 39.41 -1.00 -0.40
N ALA A 356 40.35 -1.73 0.20
CA ALA A 356 41.11 -2.79 -0.49
C ALA A 356 40.22 -3.99 -0.89
N ASP A 357 39.13 -4.23 -0.20
CA ASP A 357 38.22 -5.33 -0.49
C ASP A 357 37.13 -4.94 -1.50
N ALA A 358 37.12 -3.70 -1.98
CA ALA A 358 36.15 -3.21 -2.97
C ALA A 358 36.24 -3.98 -4.29
N HIS A 359 37.45 -4.44 -4.66
CA HIS A 359 37.62 -5.30 -5.83
C HIS A 359 36.95 -6.67 -5.64
N LEU A 360 37.14 -7.30 -4.48
CA LEU A 360 36.46 -8.55 -4.12
C LEU A 360 34.95 -8.38 -4.06
N ALA A 361 34.47 -7.27 -3.48
CA ALA A 361 33.05 -6.92 -3.48
C ALA A 361 32.51 -6.80 -4.92
N GLY A 362 33.25 -6.17 -5.82
CA GLY A 362 32.90 -6.07 -7.23
C GLY A 362 32.83 -7.42 -7.94
N GLN A 363 33.72 -8.36 -7.63
CA GLN A 363 33.69 -9.73 -8.16
C GLN A 363 32.43 -10.47 -7.69
N TYR A 364 32.16 -10.50 -6.39
CA TYR A 364 30.95 -11.14 -5.87
C TYR A 364 29.67 -10.52 -6.43
N ALA A 365 29.65 -9.20 -6.61
CA ALA A 365 28.50 -8.52 -7.19
C ALA A 365 28.27 -8.93 -8.65
N LEU A 366 29.33 -9.09 -9.43
CA LEU A 366 29.25 -9.55 -10.83
C LEU A 366 28.76 -11.00 -10.90
N GLU A 367 29.33 -11.90 -10.11
CA GLU A 367 28.88 -13.29 -10.02
C GLU A 367 27.41 -13.38 -9.56
N SER A 368 26.98 -12.46 -8.67
CA SER A 368 25.59 -12.35 -8.21
C SER A 368 24.64 -11.96 -9.35
N LEU A 369 25.06 -11.03 -10.21
CA LEU A 369 24.31 -10.63 -11.39
C LEU A 369 24.15 -11.77 -12.39
N GLU A 370 25.25 -12.48 -12.70
CA GLU A 370 25.22 -13.64 -13.60
C GLU A 370 24.25 -14.71 -13.09
N ALA A 371 24.34 -15.08 -11.81
CA ALA A 371 23.45 -16.05 -11.20
C ALA A 371 21.99 -15.57 -11.16
N ALA A 372 21.75 -14.27 -10.98
CA ALA A 372 20.41 -13.69 -10.99
C ALA A 372 19.75 -13.77 -12.37
N TRP A 373 20.50 -13.46 -13.43
CA TRP A 373 20.03 -13.57 -14.81
C TRP A 373 19.65 -15.01 -15.19
N ASP A 374 20.42 -16.00 -14.70
CA ASP A 374 20.10 -17.41 -14.91
C ASP A 374 18.78 -17.83 -14.27
N THR A 375 18.32 -17.13 -13.21
CA THR A 375 17.02 -17.39 -12.61
C THR A 375 15.86 -16.87 -13.45
N GLY A 376 16.09 -15.83 -14.27
CA GLY A 376 15.06 -15.12 -15.03
C GLY A 376 14.04 -14.37 -14.16
N HIS A 377 14.21 -14.33 -12.83
CA HIS A 377 13.22 -13.78 -11.89
C HIS A 377 13.48 -12.29 -11.62
N PRO A 378 12.55 -11.35 -11.98
CA PRO A 378 12.80 -9.91 -11.89
C PRO A 378 13.19 -9.44 -10.48
N ALA A 379 12.59 -9.99 -9.40
CA ALA A 379 12.95 -9.61 -8.03
C ALA A 379 14.40 -10.00 -7.67
N VAL A 380 14.89 -11.14 -8.16
CA VAL A 380 16.27 -11.60 -7.93
C VAL A 380 17.25 -10.71 -8.68
N ILE A 381 16.92 -10.37 -9.93
CA ILE A 381 17.67 -9.46 -10.79
C ILE A 381 17.77 -8.07 -10.15
N ALA A 382 16.64 -7.51 -9.69
CA ALA A 382 16.60 -6.23 -9.00
C ALA A 382 17.51 -6.20 -7.76
N LEU A 383 17.47 -7.26 -6.94
CA LEU A 383 18.30 -7.35 -5.74
C LEU A 383 19.79 -7.49 -6.07
N ALA A 384 20.15 -8.15 -7.16
CA ALA A 384 21.55 -8.27 -7.60
C ALA A 384 22.09 -6.92 -8.11
N HIS A 385 21.31 -6.20 -8.93
CA HIS A 385 21.66 -4.84 -9.37
C HIS A 385 21.77 -3.87 -8.18
N LEU A 386 20.86 -3.94 -7.21
CA LEU A 386 20.95 -3.14 -5.97
C LEU A 386 22.23 -3.45 -5.18
N GLY A 387 22.64 -4.73 -5.12
CA GLY A 387 23.90 -5.14 -4.52
C GLY A 387 25.12 -4.56 -5.24
N ARG A 388 25.08 -4.51 -6.57
CA ARG A 388 26.12 -3.89 -7.39
C ARG A 388 26.13 -2.36 -7.21
N ALA A 389 24.97 -1.71 -7.23
CA ALA A 389 24.82 -0.28 -6.98
C ALA A 389 25.40 0.15 -5.62
N HIS A 390 25.27 -0.70 -4.58
CA HIS A 390 25.92 -0.48 -3.29
C HIS A 390 27.44 -0.45 -3.39
N VAL A 391 28.05 -1.36 -4.16
CA VAL A 391 29.51 -1.35 -4.41
C VAL A 391 29.92 -0.09 -5.15
N ASP A 392 29.19 0.30 -6.20
CA ASP A 392 29.51 1.47 -7.01
C ASP A 392 29.42 2.76 -6.18
N TRP A 393 28.42 2.86 -5.30
CA TRP A 393 28.33 3.94 -4.31
C TRP A 393 29.56 3.98 -3.38
N ARG A 394 29.99 2.82 -2.85
CA ARG A 394 31.18 2.73 -1.97
C ARG A 394 32.47 3.08 -2.69
N LEU A 395 32.55 2.82 -3.99
CA LEU A 395 33.70 3.16 -4.84
C LEU A 395 33.66 4.61 -5.33
N GLY A 396 32.54 5.32 -5.18
CA GLY A 396 32.37 6.67 -5.70
C GLY A 396 32.13 6.73 -7.22
N ASP A 397 31.73 5.59 -7.85
CA ASP A 397 31.48 5.52 -9.28
C ASP A 397 30.03 5.93 -9.59
N VAL A 398 29.83 7.19 -9.91
CA VAL A 398 28.52 7.80 -10.15
C VAL A 398 27.83 7.21 -11.38
N GLU A 399 28.59 6.96 -12.46
CA GLU A 399 28.00 6.45 -13.71
C GLU A 399 27.58 4.99 -13.59
N ALA A 400 28.39 4.15 -12.95
CA ALA A 400 28.03 2.76 -12.68
C ALA A 400 26.84 2.69 -11.71
N LEU A 401 26.84 3.50 -10.64
CA LEU A 401 25.70 3.58 -9.72
C LEU A 401 24.43 3.95 -10.44
N ARG A 402 24.47 4.95 -11.34
CA ARG A 402 23.30 5.37 -12.11
C ARG A 402 22.77 4.24 -13.00
N SER A 403 23.68 3.57 -13.75
CA SER A 403 23.28 2.44 -14.61
C SER A 403 22.59 1.34 -13.82
N HIS A 404 23.20 0.90 -12.70
CA HIS A 404 22.61 -0.17 -11.90
C HIS A 404 21.38 0.27 -11.11
N ALA A 405 21.20 1.57 -10.85
CA ALA A 405 19.94 2.11 -10.33
C ALA A 405 18.83 1.99 -11.38
N GLU A 406 19.08 2.37 -12.63
CA GLU A 406 18.14 2.22 -13.73
C GLU A 406 17.74 0.75 -13.93
N ASP A 407 18.70 -0.18 -13.98
CA ASP A 407 18.44 -1.62 -14.12
C ASP A 407 17.63 -2.18 -12.94
N THR A 408 17.90 -1.73 -11.70
CA THR A 408 17.12 -2.11 -10.51
C THR A 408 15.67 -1.67 -10.66
N MET A 409 15.45 -0.41 -11.03
CA MET A 409 14.11 0.15 -11.19
C MET A 409 13.35 -0.53 -12.33
N ASP A 410 14.01 -0.86 -13.43
CA ASP A 410 13.40 -1.54 -14.58
C ASP A 410 12.98 -2.97 -14.23
N ALA A 411 13.77 -3.70 -13.45
CA ALA A 411 13.40 -5.01 -12.95
C ALA A 411 12.21 -4.96 -11.97
N VAL A 412 12.16 -3.94 -11.09
CA VAL A 412 11.00 -3.71 -10.21
C VAL A 412 9.76 -3.30 -11.02
N ASP A 413 9.92 -2.50 -12.06
CA ASP A 413 8.83 -2.15 -12.97
C ASP A 413 8.25 -3.39 -13.68
N GLN A 414 9.10 -4.33 -14.14
CA GLN A 414 8.63 -5.61 -14.70
C GLN A 414 7.81 -6.38 -13.67
N LEU A 415 8.29 -6.49 -12.43
CA LEU A 415 7.56 -7.16 -11.35
C LEU A 415 6.20 -6.50 -11.08
N ARG A 416 6.16 -5.17 -11.03
CA ARG A 416 4.93 -4.40 -10.85
C ARG A 416 3.94 -4.61 -11.99
N TRP A 417 4.41 -4.60 -13.25
CA TRP A 417 3.57 -4.77 -14.42
C TRP A 417 3.06 -6.20 -14.62
N SER A 418 3.70 -7.20 -14.00
CA SER A 418 3.16 -8.57 -13.96
C SER A 418 1.88 -8.67 -13.13
N GLN A 419 1.60 -7.66 -12.27
CA GLN A 419 0.40 -7.64 -11.44
C GLN A 419 -0.78 -7.01 -12.20
N PRO A 420 -1.92 -7.71 -12.35
CA PRO A 420 -3.05 -7.23 -13.14
C PRO A 420 -3.76 -6.04 -12.47
N GLU A 421 -3.87 -6.03 -11.14
CA GLU A 421 -4.68 -5.08 -10.40
C GLU A 421 -3.89 -3.86 -9.91
N ALA A 422 -4.52 -2.67 -9.95
CA ALA A 422 -3.88 -1.41 -9.55
C ALA A 422 -3.47 -1.38 -8.07
N TYR A 423 -4.30 -1.96 -7.18
CA TYR A 423 -4.00 -2.02 -5.76
C TYR A 423 -2.80 -2.93 -5.48
N VAL A 424 -2.73 -4.11 -6.11
CA VAL A 424 -1.59 -5.02 -5.99
C VAL A 424 -0.32 -4.40 -6.58
N ARG A 425 -0.43 -3.67 -7.69
CA ARG A 425 0.70 -2.88 -8.22
C ARG A 425 1.20 -1.83 -7.22
N ALA A 426 0.27 -1.15 -6.52
CA ALA A 426 0.63 -0.18 -5.49
C ALA A 426 1.34 -0.84 -4.30
N GLN A 427 0.87 -2.01 -3.86
CA GLN A 427 1.52 -2.79 -2.82
C GLN A 427 2.91 -3.27 -3.25
N THR A 428 3.06 -3.76 -4.48
CA THR A 428 4.38 -4.14 -5.03
C THR A 428 5.33 -2.95 -5.04
N SER A 429 4.87 -1.75 -5.46
CA SER A 429 5.69 -0.54 -5.39
C SER A 429 6.11 -0.20 -3.97
N ALA A 430 5.19 -0.30 -3.01
CA ALA A 430 5.47 -0.03 -1.60
C ALA A 430 6.46 -1.04 -0.98
N GLU A 431 6.36 -2.31 -1.37
CA GLU A 431 7.28 -3.36 -0.93
C GLU A 431 8.72 -3.14 -1.42
N TRP A 432 8.87 -2.50 -2.58
CA TRP A 432 10.18 -2.19 -3.18
C TRP A 432 10.63 -0.75 -2.97
N ALA A 433 9.88 0.04 -2.22
CA ALA A 433 10.20 1.45 -1.96
C ALA A 433 11.59 1.65 -1.38
N PHE A 434 12.04 0.73 -0.51
CA PHE A 434 13.38 0.76 0.08
C PHE A 434 14.50 0.83 -0.98
N ALA A 435 14.34 0.16 -2.12
CA ALA A 435 15.34 0.18 -3.19
C ALA A 435 15.46 1.58 -3.81
N TYR A 436 14.32 2.22 -4.09
CA TYR A 436 14.30 3.59 -4.61
C TYR A 436 14.85 4.60 -3.59
N GLU A 437 14.50 4.43 -2.31
CA GLU A 437 14.98 5.30 -1.22
C GLU A 437 16.51 5.19 -1.06
N LEU A 438 17.07 3.97 -1.11
CA LEU A 438 18.52 3.74 -1.08
C LEU A 438 19.20 4.38 -2.28
N LEU A 439 18.73 4.06 -3.48
CA LEU A 439 19.36 4.52 -4.73
C LEU A 439 19.32 6.05 -4.84
N ALA A 440 18.19 6.68 -4.56
CA ALA A 440 18.08 8.14 -4.53
C ALA A 440 19.03 8.75 -3.48
N GLY A 441 19.09 8.15 -2.29
CA GLY A 441 19.97 8.58 -1.21
C GLY A 441 21.45 8.48 -1.57
N TRP A 442 21.87 7.37 -2.20
CA TRP A 442 23.26 7.17 -2.65
C TRP A 442 23.64 8.09 -3.81
N LEU A 443 22.74 8.32 -4.78
CA LEU A 443 22.96 9.26 -5.88
C LEU A 443 23.16 10.69 -5.35
N LEU A 444 22.36 11.13 -4.38
CA LEU A 444 22.53 12.45 -3.75
C LEU A 444 23.80 12.51 -2.89
N ASP A 445 24.17 11.44 -2.21
CA ASP A 445 25.38 11.39 -1.39
C ASP A 445 26.65 11.55 -2.27
N LEU A 446 26.73 10.87 -3.41
CA LEU A 446 27.83 11.03 -4.38
C LEU A 446 27.81 12.38 -5.11
N ALA A 447 26.64 13.01 -5.25
CA ALA A 447 26.55 14.36 -5.80
C ALA A 447 27.17 15.43 -4.85
N GLY A 448 27.48 15.05 -3.61
CA GLY A 448 28.23 15.87 -2.64
C GLY A 448 27.42 16.28 -1.41
N PRO A 449 28.05 17.00 -0.47
CA PRO A 449 27.40 17.37 0.81
C PRO A 449 26.29 18.41 0.67
N ALA A 450 26.27 19.16 -0.43
CA ALA A 450 25.25 20.14 -0.76
C ALA A 450 25.01 20.15 -2.27
N PRO A 451 24.39 19.09 -2.81
CA PRO A 451 24.25 18.94 -4.25
C PRO A 451 23.31 20.01 -4.82
N GLU A 452 23.64 20.52 -6.01
CA GLU A 452 22.91 21.59 -6.69
C GLU A 452 22.82 21.34 -8.21
N GLY A 453 21.79 21.91 -8.82
CA GLY A 453 21.61 21.93 -10.26
C GLY A 453 21.45 20.54 -10.88
N PRO A 454 22.04 20.27 -12.06
CA PRO A 454 21.83 19.03 -12.82
C PRO A 454 22.26 17.75 -12.09
N ALA A 455 23.16 17.85 -11.10
CA ALA A 455 23.59 16.69 -10.30
C ALA A 455 22.43 16.03 -9.53
N LEU A 456 21.30 16.71 -9.35
CA LEU A 456 20.13 16.20 -8.67
C LEU A 456 19.22 15.34 -9.57
N GLU A 457 19.36 15.44 -10.89
CA GLU A 457 18.41 14.87 -11.84
C GLU A 457 18.27 13.34 -11.70
N PRO A 458 19.37 12.54 -11.59
CA PRO A 458 19.23 11.09 -11.44
C PRO A 458 18.49 10.68 -10.16
N ALA A 459 18.75 11.36 -9.07
CA ALA A 459 18.07 11.09 -7.79
C ALA A 459 16.59 11.52 -7.83
N LEU A 460 16.28 12.65 -8.43
CA LEU A 460 14.91 13.12 -8.60
C LEU A 460 14.10 12.17 -9.49
N ASP A 461 14.70 11.68 -10.58
CA ASP A 461 14.07 10.67 -11.46
C ASP A 461 13.75 9.40 -10.67
N THR A 462 14.72 8.91 -9.89
CA THR A 462 14.52 7.75 -9.00
C THR A 462 13.37 7.97 -8.02
N MET A 463 13.30 9.13 -7.37
CA MET A 463 12.20 9.48 -6.45
C MET A 463 10.85 9.53 -7.17
N GLU A 464 10.78 10.11 -8.35
CA GLU A 464 9.55 10.27 -9.12
C GLU A 464 9.06 8.93 -9.71
N ARG A 465 9.95 7.99 -10.02
CA ARG A 465 9.57 6.63 -10.48
C ARG A 465 8.86 5.82 -9.39
N LEU A 466 9.08 6.13 -8.12
CA LEU A 466 8.36 5.52 -7.00
C LEU A 466 7.01 6.20 -6.73
N ARG A 467 6.97 7.55 -6.78
CA ARG A 467 5.92 8.36 -6.15
C ARG A 467 4.67 8.54 -6.98
N GLY A 468 3.51 8.17 -6.40
CA GLY A 468 2.22 8.32 -7.04
C GLY A 468 2.14 7.64 -8.40
N ARG A 469 2.95 6.62 -8.59
CA ARG A 469 3.19 5.99 -9.88
C ARG A 469 1.94 5.36 -10.46
N ILE A 470 1.19 4.64 -9.62
CA ILE A 470 -0.03 3.98 -10.06
C ILE A 470 -1.10 5.01 -10.45
N LEU A 471 -1.20 6.10 -9.69
CA LEU A 471 -2.13 7.18 -10.03
C LEU A 471 -1.74 7.87 -11.34
N LEU A 472 -0.44 8.10 -11.57
CA LEU A 472 0.07 8.68 -12.82
C LEU A 472 -0.26 7.79 -14.02
N ASP A 473 -0.03 6.48 -13.90
CA ASP A 473 -0.34 5.49 -14.92
C ASP A 473 -1.85 5.37 -15.17
N GLU A 474 -2.69 5.43 -14.13
CA GLU A 474 -4.15 5.44 -14.25
C GLU A 474 -4.68 6.68 -14.97
N LEU A 475 -4.18 7.86 -14.59
CA LEU A 475 -4.56 9.13 -15.24
C LEU A 475 -4.12 9.21 -16.70
N ALA A 476 -3.02 8.58 -17.07
CA ALA A 476 -2.59 8.52 -18.46
C ALA A 476 -3.53 7.68 -19.34
N ARG A 477 -4.17 6.68 -18.75
CA ARG A 477 -5.16 5.82 -19.41
C ARG A 477 -6.57 6.44 -19.47
N SER A 478 -6.88 7.42 -18.60
CA SER A 478 -8.20 8.04 -18.49
C SER A 478 -8.63 8.86 -19.72
N GLY A 479 -8.54 8.34 -20.88
CA GLY A 479 -8.92 8.93 -22.17
C GLY A 479 -8.98 7.88 -23.27
N VAL A 480 -8.56 6.65 -22.95
CA VAL A 480 -8.65 5.50 -23.84
C VAL A 480 -9.77 4.62 -23.36
N PRO A 481 -10.92 4.53 -24.06
CA PRO A 481 -11.98 3.63 -23.63
C PRO A 481 -11.48 2.20 -23.69
N ALA A 482 -11.23 1.62 -22.53
CA ALA A 482 -10.99 0.18 -22.41
C ALA A 482 -12.30 -0.53 -22.83
N ARG A 483 -12.27 -1.32 -23.90
CA ARG A 483 -13.37 -2.19 -24.24
C ARG A 483 -13.41 -3.34 -23.24
N VAL A 484 -14.18 -3.17 -22.19
CA VAL A 484 -14.48 -4.25 -21.26
C VAL A 484 -15.34 -5.28 -22.01
N PRO A 485 -15.01 -6.58 -22.00
CA PRO A 485 -15.86 -7.60 -22.57
C PRO A 485 -17.28 -7.53 -21.97
N PRO A 486 -18.33 -7.55 -22.82
CA PRO A 486 -19.73 -7.38 -22.33
C PRO A 486 -20.13 -8.37 -21.23
N GLU A 487 -19.58 -9.56 -21.25
CA GLU A 487 -19.83 -10.60 -20.24
C GLU A 487 -19.25 -10.23 -18.88
N LEU A 488 -18.03 -9.67 -18.86
CA LEU A 488 -17.38 -9.21 -17.64
C LEU A 488 -18.09 -7.98 -17.09
N GLU A 489 -18.52 -7.05 -17.95
CA GLU A 489 -19.29 -5.88 -17.53
C GLU A 489 -20.67 -6.28 -16.95
N ALA A 490 -21.34 -7.26 -17.52
CA ALA A 490 -22.59 -7.80 -17.00
C ALA A 490 -22.37 -8.50 -15.64
N ARG A 491 -21.27 -9.26 -15.48
CA ARG A 491 -20.90 -9.88 -14.21
C ARG A 491 -20.57 -8.83 -13.16
N ARG A 492 -19.80 -7.81 -13.52
CA ARG A 492 -19.44 -6.67 -12.67
C ARG A 492 -20.68 -5.95 -12.15
N SER A 493 -21.60 -5.58 -13.04
CA SER A 493 -22.83 -4.90 -12.69
C SER A 493 -23.71 -5.71 -11.73
N ARG A 494 -23.78 -7.04 -11.92
CA ARG A 494 -24.52 -7.93 -11.02
C ARG A 494 -23.91 -7.95 -9.62
N VAL A 495 -22.58 -8.16 -9.54
CA VAL A 495 -21.86 -8.22 -8.25
C VAL A 495 -21.92 -6.88 -7.51
N LEU A 496 -21.84 -5.75 -8.22
CA LEU A 496 -22.03 -4.43 -7.65
C LEU A 496 -23.44 -4.25 -7.08
N GLY A 497 -24.46 -4.74 -7.77
CA GLY A 497 -25.84 -4.75 -7.27
C GLY A 497 -26.01 -5.58 -6.00
N GLU A 498 -25.36 -6.76 -5.92
CA GLU A 498 -25.37 -7.60 -4.73
C GLU A 498 -24.65 -6.92 -3.55
N LEU A 499 -23.52 -6.29 -3.80
CA LEU A 499 -22.76 -5.54 -2.80
C LEU A 499 -23.55 -4.36 -2.27
N SER A 500 -24.10 -3.53 -3.16
CA SER A 500 -24.94 -2.39 -2.76
C SER A 500 -26.20 -2.84 -2.01
N GLY A 501 -26.81 -3.97 -2.40
CA GLY A 501 -27.93 -4.58 -1.67
C GLY A 501 -27.57 -4.99 -0.25
N ALA A 502 -26.39 -5.59 -0.05
CA ALA A 502 -25.89 -5.97 1.26
C ALA A 502 -25.53 -4.73 2.11
N GLN A 503 -24.90 -3.72 1.51
CA GLN A 503 -24.54 -2.45 2.16
C GLN A 503 -25.78 -1.66 2.63
N ARG A 504 -26.85 -1.61 1.83
CA ARG A 504 -28.13 -1.02 2.26
C ARG A 504 -28.69 -1.66 3.53
N LEU A 505 -28.59 -2.99 3.66
CA LEU A 505 -29.02 -3.67 4.89
C LEU A 505 -28.15 -3.28 6.09
N LEU A 506 -26.86 -3.06 5.89
CA LEU A 506 -25.93 -2.65 6.96
C LEU A 506 -26.20 -1.21 7.46
N VAL A 507 -26.57 -0.32 6.57
CA VAL A 507 -26.92 1.08 6.90
C VAL A 507 -28.33 1.22 7.47
N SER A 508 -29.24 0.23 7.25
CA SER A 508 -30.61 0.28 7.71
C SER A 508 -30.79 -0.09 9.18
N PRO A 509 -31.35 0.78 10.03
CA PRO A 509 -31.61 0.46 11.45
C PRO A 509 -32.58 -0.70 11.65
N ALA A 510 -33.49 -0.94 10.68
CA ALA A 510 -34.47 -2.01 10.73
C ALA A 510 -33.87 -3.40 10.53
N ALA A 511 -32.65 -3.48 10.03
CA ALA A 511 -32.00 -4.73 9.64
C ALA A 511 -31.04 -5.32 10.68
N ALA A 512 -31.05 -4.85 11.93
CA ALA A 512 -30.14 -5.32 12.99
C ALA A 512 -30.12 -6.85 13.14
N ARG A 513 -31.23 -7.54 12.87
CA ARG A 513 -31.34 -9.00 12.91
C ARG A 513 -30.69 -9.70 11.71
N LEU A 514 -30.54 -9.00 10.58
CA LEU A 514 -29.96 -9.53 9.33
C LEU A 514 -28.49 -9.14 9.16
N ARG A 515 -27.92 -8.45 10.13
CA ARG A 515 -26.61 -7.84 10.03
C ARG A 515 -25.48 -8.83 9.75
N THR A 516 -25.43 -9.94 10.48
CA THR A 516 -24.40 -10.97 10.28
C THR A 516 -24.48 -11.57 8.87
N GLU A 517 -25.70 -11.80 8.38
CA GLU A 517 -25.95 -12.27 7.02
C GLU A 517 -25.53 -11.21 5.97
N ALA A 518 -25.87 -9.94 6.21
CA ALA A 518 -25.51 -8.83 5.33
C ALA A 518 -23.99 -8.62 5.26
N ILE A 519 -23.27 -8.76 6.37
CA ILE A 519 -21.81 -8.74 6.41
C ILE A 519 -21.23 -9.88 5.58
N GLY A 520 -21.75 -11.10 5.73
CA GLY A 520 -21.35 -12.26 4.95
C GLY A 520 -21.56 -12.05 3.43
N LYS A 521 -22.73 -11.53 3.04
CA LYS A 521 -23.03 -11.21 1.64
C LYS A 521 -22.15 -10.10 1.08
N ALA A 522 -21.89 -9.04 1.84
CA ALA A 522 -21.01 -7.95 1.41
C ALA A 522 -19.57 -8.47 1.16
N ARG A 523 -19.03 -9.27 2.07
CA ARG A 523 -17.69 -9.88 1.90
C ARG A 523 -17.60 -10.83 0.70
N ALA A 524 -18.64 -11.66 0.50
CA ALA A 524 -18.71 -12.55 -0.65
C ALA A 524 -18.76 -11.76 -1.98
N ALA A 525 -19.58 -10.70 -2.02
CA ALA A 525 -19.66 -9.82 -3.18
C ALA A 525 -18.35 -9.04 -3.43
N GLU A 526 -17.67 -8.57 -2.38
CA GLU A 526 -16.32 -7.95 -2.50
C GLU A 526 -15.31 -8.92 -3.12
N GLY A 527 -15.28 -10.19 -2.68
CA GLY A 527 -14.42 -11.22 -3.26
C GLY A 527 -14.71 -11.47 -4.74
N GLN A 528 -15.99 -11.60 -5.11
CA GLN A 528 -16.39 -11.77 -6.51
C GLN A 528 -16.09 -10.53 -7.35
N LEU A 529 -16.23 -9.33 -6.80
CA LEU A 529 -15.89 -8.10 -7.48
C LEU A 529 -14.39 -8.05 -7.81
N LEU A 530 -13.55 -8.44 -6.86
CA LEU A 530 -12.11 -8.52 -7.06
C LEU A 530 -11.78 -9.45 -8.24
N GLU A 531 -12.35 -10.65 -8.29
CA GLU A 531 -12.16 -11.60 -9.41
C GLU A 531 -12.56 -11.01 -10.76
N VAL A 532 -13.68 -10.28 -10.80
CA VAL A 532 -14.17 -9.66 -12.03
C VAL A 532 -13.27 -8.51 -12.47
N GLU A 533 -12.84 -7.67 -11.55
CA GLU A 533 -11.92 -6.56 -11.87
C GLU A 533 -10.55 -7.07 -12.34
N GLU A 534 -10.04 -8.15 -11.75
CA GLU A 534 -8.85 -8.85 -12.26
C GLU A 534 -9.04 -9.38 -13.68
N ALA A 535 -10.19 -10.00 -13.97
CA ALA A 535 -10.50 -10.49 -15.31
C ALA A 535 -10.59 -9.33 -16.33
N ILE A 536 -11.17 -8.20 -15.94
CA ILE A 536 -11.22 -6.98 -16.75
C ILE A 536 -9.79 -6.44 -16.98
N ALA A 537 -8.97 -6.37 -15.93
CA ALA A 537 -7.59 -5.90 -16.03
C ALA A 537 -6.75 -6.77 -16.97
N ARG A 538 -6.91 -8.11 -16.92
CA ARG A 538 -6.26 -9.05 -17.85
C ARG A 538 -6.74 -8.90 -19.30
N SER A 539 -7.97 -8.48 -19.52
CA SER A 539 -8.52 -8.26 -20.88
C SER A 539 -8.06 -6.93 -21.50
N ALA A 540 -7.50 -6.04 -20.69
CA ALA A 540 -7.00 -4.75 -21.16
C ALA A 540 -5.65 -4.91 -21.89
N PRO A 541 -5.37 -4.12 -22.94
CA PRO A 541 -4.06 -4.16 -23.59
C PRO A 541 -2.97 -3.78 -22.60
N ALA A 542 -1.78 -4.39 -22.76
CA ALA A 542 -0.61 -4.09 -21.96
C ALA A 542 -0.33 -2.58 -21.97
N SER A 543 -0.21 -2.00 -20.80
CA SER A 543 0.01 -0.56 -20.68
C SER A 543 1.52 -0.25 -20.72
N VAL A 544 1.87 0.80 -21.47
CA VAL A 544 3.24 1.31 -21.49
C VAL A 544 3.43 2.24 -20.28
N PRO A 545 4.54 2.10 -19.53
CA PRO A 545 4.86 3.00 -18.44
C PRO A 545 4.92 4.46 -18.92
N VAL A 546 4.29 5.36 -18.17
CA VAL A 546 4.36 6.80 -18.44
C VAL A 546 5.70 7.35 -17.96
N ALA A 547 6.39 8.13 -18.76
CA ALA A 547 7.61 8.79 -18.31
C ALA A 547 7.32 9.78 -17.17
N VAL A 548 8.20 9.83 -16.18
CA VAL A 548 8.14 10.83 -15.10
C VAL A 548 8.61 12.20 -15.62
N ALA A 549 8.24 13.26 -14.92
CA ALA A 549 8.61 14.61 -15.32
C ALA A 549 10.10 14.87 -15.03
N SER A 550 10.83 15.36 -16.03
CA SER A 550 12.22 15.80 -15.83
C SER A 550 12.30 17.03 -14.91
N MET A 551 13.44 17.22 -14.26
CA MET A 551 13.69 18.38 -13.40
C MET A 551 13.43 19.71 -14.14
N ALA A 552 13.88 19.80 -15.38
CA ALA A 552 13.66 20.99 -16.23
C ALA A 552 12.17 21.26 -16.48
N ALA A 553 11.37 20.22 -16.73
CA ALA A 553 9.91 20.35 -16.91
C ALA A 553 9.21 20.81 -15.62
N ILE A 554 9.62 20.28 -14.47
CA ILE A 554 9.09 20.69 -13.17
C ILE A 554 9.42 22.17 -12.92
N GLN A 555 10.68 22.58 -13.11
CA GLN A 555 11.11 23.97 -12.93
C GLN A 555 10.38 24.94 -13.86
N ALA A 556 10.15 24.54 -15.11
CA ALA A 556 9.38 25.35 -16.07
C ALA A 556 7.91 25.54 -15.65
N GLY A 557 7.32 24.54 -14.99
CA GLY A 557 5.94 24.58 -14.46
C GLY A 557 5.79 25.45 -13.20
N LEU A 558 6.87 25.73 -12.46
CA LEU A 558 6.84 26.55 -11.25
C LEU A 558 6.69 28.03 -11.62
N ALA A 559 5.88 28.75 -10.85
CA ALA A 559 5.76 30.18 -10.96
C ALA A 559 6.98 30.86 -10.27
N PRO A 560 7.25 32.17 -10.57
CA PRO A 560 8.41 32.86 -10.02
C PRO A 560 8.43 32.95 -8.48
N ASP A 561 7.27 32.91 -7.84
CA ASP A 561 7.09 33.00 -6.39
C ASP A 561 6.77 31.64 -5.74
N GLU A 562 7.05 30.53 -6.44
CA GLU A 562 6.72 29.17 -6.05
C GLU A 562 7.96 28.31 -5.90
N ALA A 563 7.99 27.48 -4.85
CA ALA A 563 9.02 26.47 -4.63
C ALA A 563 8.38 25.10 -4.41
N LEU A 564 9.00 24.04 -4.96
CA LEU A 564 8.65 22.65 -4.72
C LEU A 564 9.65 22.02 -3.77
N LEU A 565 9.16 21.40 -2.70
CA LEU A 565 9.92 20.74 -1.66
C LEU A 565 9.59 19.24 -1.67
N SER A 566 10.53 18.44 -2.11
CA SER A 566 10.37 16.99 -2.26
C SER A 566 11.19 16.27 -1.20
N PHE A 567 10.52 15.69 -0.22
CA PHE A 567 11.15 14.93 0.86
C PHE A 567 11.45 13.50 0.42
N GLN A 568 12.59 12.97 0.81
CA GLN A 568 12.94 11.56 0.72
C GLN A 568 13.48 11.14 2.08
N LEU A 569 12.74 10.30 2.79
CA LEU A 569 13.04 9.91 4.16
C LEU A 569 13.41 8.44 4.20
N TRP A 570 14.70 8.19 4.39
CA TRP A 570 15.19 6.83 4.58
C TRP A 570 14.62 6.20 5.85
N ARG A 571 14.10 4.99 5.67
CA ARG A 571 13.66 4.12 6.74
C ARG A 571 14.47 2.84 6.68
N PRO A 572 15.26 2.52 7.73
CA PRO A 572 15.97 1.26 7.75
C PRO A 572 14.99 0.09 7.60
N ASP A 573 15.18 -0.69 6.55
CA ASP A 573 14.46 -1.95 6.38
C ASP A 573 15.41 -3.09 6.76
N PHE A 574 15.07 -3.79 7.84
CA PHE A 574 15.84 -4.95 8.32
C PHE A 574 15.33 -6.26 7.72
N SER A 575 14.61 -6.19 6.60
CA SER A 575 14.20 -7.38 5.86
C SER A 575 15.39 -8.02 5.12
N LEU A 576 15.21 -9.26 4.72
CA LEU A 576 16.17 -9.98 3.88
C LEU A 576 16.43 -9.31 2.52
N LYS A 577 15.52 -8.44 2.08
CA LYS A 577 15.63 -7.74 0.81
C LYS A 577 16.63 -6.58 0.89
N ALA A 578 16.66 -5.88 2.02
CA ALA A 578 17.43 -4.65 2.18
C ALA A 578 18.29 -4.61 3.45
N PRO A 579 19.30 -5.45 3.57
CA PRO A 579 20.17 -5.43 4.75
C PRO A 579 21.16 -4.24 4.73
N TYR A 580 20.74 -3.06 4.21
CA TYR A 580 21.60 -1.88 4.08
C TYR A 580 21.22 -0.81 5.09
N PRO A 581 22.00 -0.60 6.17
CA PRO A 581 21.70 0.45 7.15
C PRO A 581 22.10 1.86 6.67
N GLU A 582 22.78 1.96 5.52
CA GLU A 582 23.44 3.19 5.05
C GLU A 582 22.59 4.03 4.12
N GLY A 583 21.28 3.94 4.19
CA GLY A 583 20.39 4.89 3.51
C GLY A 583 20.54 6.30 4.08
N ARG A 584 20.07 7.28 3.34
CA ARG A 584 20.19 8.70 3.68
C ARG A 584 18.90 9.44 3.35
N SER A 585 18.52 10.35 4.22
CA SER A 585 17.34 11.20 4.02
C SER A 585 17.73 12.56 3.46
N TRP A 586 16.91 13.05 2.55
CA TRP A 586 17.14 14.30 1.84
C TRP A 586 15.87 15.12 1.64
N LEU A 587 16.02 16.43 1.50
CA LEU A 587 15.03 17.35 1.01
C LEU A 587 15.54 17.96 -0.29
N VAL A 588 14.90 17.69 -1.42
CA VAL A 588 15.17 18.31 -2.72
C VAL A 588 14.27 19.53 -2.86
N VAL A 589 14.86 20.67 -3.16
CA VAL A 589 14.17 21.95 -3.32
C VAL A 589 14.34 22.46 -4.73
N LEU A 590 13.23 22.73 -5.40
CA LEU A 590 13.20 23.26 -6.77
C LEU A 590 12.46 24.60 -6.79
N THR A 591 13.05 25.59 -7.42
CA THR A 591 12.35 26.79 -7.87
C THR A 591 12.49 26.90 -9.38
N ARG A 592 11.86 27.87 -9.97
CA ARG A 592 12.03 28.11 -11.42
C ARG A 592 13.49 28.32 -11.84
N LYS A 593 14.37 28.74 -10.93
CA LYS A 593 15.76 29.14 -11.25
C LYS A 593 16.83 28.28 -10.59
N VAL A 594 16.56 27.75 -9.41
CA VAL A 594 17.53 27.01 -8.61
C VAL A 594 17.00 25.64 -8.22
N ALA A 595 17.92 24.71 -8.09
CA ALA A 595 17.68 23.37 -7.56
C ALA A 595 18.81 23.04 -6.58
N PHE A 596 18.47 22.55 -5.39
CA PHE A 596 19.44 22.10 -4.41
C PHE A 596 18.84 21.01 -3.50
N ALA A 597 19.71 20.24 -2.84
CA ALA A 597 19.28 19.28 -1.84
C ALA A 597 19.93 19.53 -0.49
N LEU A 598 19.24 19.13 0.56
CA LEU A 598 19.65 19.27 1.95
C LEU A 598 19.54 17.94 2.67
N ARG A 599 20.51 17.66 3.54
CA ARG A 599 20.49 16.47 4.38
C ARG A 599 19.40 16.61 5.43
N MET A 600 18.66 15.50 5.65
CA MET A 600 17.58 15.41 6.62
C MET A 600 17.86 14.32 7.67
N PRO A 601 17.27 14.41 8.87
CA PRO A 601 17.22 13.28 9.79
C PRO A 601 16.43 12.11 9.18
N ASP A 602 16.81 10.89 9.53
CA ASP A 602 16.14 9.70 9.05
C ASP A 602 14.76 9.51 9.69
N SER A 603 13.89 8.76 9.03
CA SER A 603 12.48 8.57 9.41
C SER A 603 12.31 8.18 10.88
N HIS A 604 13.09 7.20 11.38
CA HIS A 604 13.03 6.74 12.76
C HIS A 604 13.32 7.81 13.82
N GLN A 605 14.09 8.87 13.48
CA GLN A 605 14.36 10.01 14.37
C GLN A 605 13.22 11.03 14.35
N LEU A 606 12.45 11.08 13.27
CA LEU A 606 11.36 12.02 13.08
C LEU A 606 10.01 11.45 13.58
N GLU A 607 9.74 10.17 13.38
CA GLU A 607 8.46 9.53 13.70
C GLU A 607 7.93 9.81 15.12
N PRO A 608 8.70 9.64 16.19
CA PRO A 608 8.18 9.90 17.53
C PRO A 608 7.80 11.36 17.74
N ARG A 609 8.60 12.30 17.18
CA ARG A 609 8.38 13.75 17.27
C ARG A 609 7.14 14.18 16.49
N LEU A 610 6.92 13.58 15.31
CA LEU A 610 5.77 13.83 14.45
C LEU A 610 4.49 13.25 15.06
N ALA A 611 4.55 12.04 15.63
CA ALA A 611 3.44 11.42 16.32
C ALA A 611 3.01 12.26 17.55
N MET A 612 3.96 12.69 18.35
CA MET A 612 3.72 13.58 19.49
C MET A 612 3.07 14.90 19.01
N PHE A 613 3.60 15.52 17.97
CA PHE A 613 3.05 16.77 17.44
C PHE A 613 1.61 16.62 16.97
N ARG A 614 1.31 15.54 16.21
CA ARG A 614 -0.08 15.24 15.77
C ARG A 614 -1.03 15.09 16.95
N ALA A 615 -0.60 14.38 18.00
CA ALA A 615 -1.41 14.22 19.21
C ALA A 615 -1.67 15.57 19.90
N LEU A 616 -0.65 16.41 20.05
CA LEU A 616 -0.79 17.75 20.64
C LEU A 616 -1.75 18.64 19.84
N VAL A 617 -1.66 18.63 18.51
CA VAL A 617 -2.59 19.36 17.64
C VAL A 617 -4.01 18.80 17.78
N ALA A 618 -4.18 17.46 17.77
CA ALA A 618 -5.49 16.84 17.89
C ALA A 618 -6.18 17.11 19.24
N GLU A 619 -5.40 17.31 20.31
CA GLU A 619 -5.91 17.67 21.64
C GLU A 619 -6.11 19.18 21.83
N GLY A 620 -5.67 20.02 20.88
CA GLY A 620 -5.65 21.48 21.03
C GLY A 620 -4.73 21.93 22.18
N ASN A 621 -3.65 21.18 22.44
CA ASN A 621 -2.75 21.41 23.57
C ASN A 621 -1.81 22.59 23.29
N PRO A 622 -1.75 23.62 24.15
CA PRO A 622 -0.93 24.81 23.92
C PRO A 622 0.58 24.53 23.76
N VAL A 623 1.08 23.37 24.19
CA VAL A 623 2.47 22.95 23.98
C VAL A 623 2.76 22.65 22.50
N GLU A 624 1.73 22.51 21.65
CA GLU A 624 1.89 22.30 20.20
C GLU A 624 2.81 23.35 19.55
N ALA A 625 2.75 24.64 20.01
CA ALA A 625 3.54 25.70 19.43
C ALA A 625 5.05 25.45 19.53
N GLY A 626 5.54 24.98 20.69
CA GLY A 626 6.96 24.64 20.86
C GLY A 626 7.39 23.41 20.05
N ALA A 627 6.51 22.41 19.94
CA ALA A 627 6.75 21.24 19.08
C ALA A 627 6.77 21.65 17.60
N ALA A 628 5.86 22.54 17.17
CA ALA A 628 5.82 23.09 15.82
C ALA A 628 7.12 23.85 15.45
N GLU A 629 7.65 24.68 16.38
CA GLU A 629 8.91 25.40 16.19
C GLU A 629 10.10 24.43 16.07
N ALA A 630 10.14 23.39 16.90
CA ALA A 630 11.20 22.38 16.87
C ALA A 630 11.19 21.58 15.55
N LEU A 631 10.01 21.26 15.04
CA LEU A 631 9.86 20.56 13.76
C LEU A 631 10.18 21.49 12.57
N GLU A 632 9.73 22.72 12.57
CA GLU A 632 10.05 23.70 11.51
C GLU A 632 11.56 23.87 11.36
N ARG A 633 12.26 24.07 12.48
CA ARG A 633 13.72 24.18 12.51
C ARG A 633 14.43 22.97 11.94
N THR A 634 13.85 21.79 12.11
CA THR A 634 14.45 20.55 11.61
C THR A 634 14.10 20.30 10.14
N LEU A 635 12.84 20.55 9.74
CA LEU A 635 12.31 20.11 8.46
C LEU A 635 12.39 21.17 7.36
N LEU A 636 12.20 22.46 7.70
CA LEU A 636 11.94 23.50 6.70
C LEU A 636 12.89 24.70 6.80
N GLU A 637 13.32 25.12 7.99
CA GLU A 637 14.18 26.31 8.16
C GLU A 637 15.42 26.27 7.25
N PRO A 638 16.17 25.14 7.12
CA PRO A 638 17.35 25.10 6.26
C PRO A 638 17.03 25.37 4.78
N ALA A 639 15.86 24.93 4.31
CA ALA A 639 15.40 25.18 2.95
C ALA A 639 14.86 26.60 2.79
N LEU A 640 13.98 27.04 3.71
CA LEU A 640 13.36 28.38 3.67
C LEU A 640 14.39 29.50 3.85
N GLY A 641 15.49 29.26 4.57
CA GLY A 641 16.60 30.19 4.71
C GLY A 641 17.40 30.42 3.42
N ARG A 642 17.38 29.46 2.49
CA ARG A 642 18.03 29.57 1.17
C ARG A 642 17.10 30.09 0.06
N LEU A 643 15.79 30.10 0.31
CA LEU A 643 14.80 30.62 -0.63
C LEU A 643 14.70 32.15 -0.52
N GLY A 644 14.53 32.82 -1.65
CA GLY A 644 14.34 34.26 -1.70
C GLY A 644 13.03 34.71 -1.05
N GLU A 645 12.99 35.99 -0.64
CA GLU A 645 11.80 36.57 -0.01
C GLU A 645 10.58 36.64 -0.94
N GLU A 646 10.79 36.56 -2.24
CA GLU A 646 9.73 36.51 -3.26
C GLU A 646 8.88 35.23 -3.17
N ILE A 647 9.40 34.15 -2.59
CA ILE A 647 8.63 32.88 -2.49
C ILE A 647 7.48 33.06 -1.50
N ARG A 648 6.27 32.77 -1.98
CA ARG A 648 5.00 32.85 -1.26
C ARG A 648 4.20 31.56 -1.31
N ARG A 649 4.58 30.62 -2.21
CA ARG A 649 3.86 29.36 -2.43
C ARG A 649 4.80 28.19 -2.32
N LEU A 650 4.36 27.17 -1.58
CA LEU A 650 5.11 25.93 -1.39
C LEU A 650 4.26 24.74 -1.88
N VAL A 651 4.85 23.98 -2.77
CA VAL A 651 4.33 22.67 -3.19
C VAL A 651 5.13 21.62 -2.44
N ILE A 652 4.48 20.87 -1.57
CA ILE A 652 5.13 19.87 -0.74
C ILE A 652 4.85 18.48 -1.31
N ILE A 653 5.92 17.72 -1.57
CA ILE A 653 5.85 16.29 -1.85
C ILE A 653 6.29 15.59 -0.56
N PRO A 654 5.36 15.20 0.30
CA PRO A 654 5.67 14.58 1.59
C PRO A 654 6.09 13.12 1.37
N ASP A 655 6.87 12.59 2.31
CA ASP A 655 7.29 11.20 2.33
C ASP A 655 7.14 10.57 3.71
N GLY A 656 6.82 9.29 3.75
CA GLY A 656 6.73 8.50 4.99
C GLY A 656 5.86 9.18 6.06
N PRO A 657 6.41 9.45 7.26
CA PRO A 657 5.65 10.01 8.38
C PRO A 657 5.21 11.46 8.17
N LEU A 658 5.67 12.15 7.12
CA LEU A 658 5.20 13.50 6.79
C LEU A 658 3.86 13.50 6.04
N ILE A 659 3.40 12.38 5.53
CA ILE A 659 2.10 12.27 4.86
C ILE A 659 1.00 12.55 5.87
N GLY A 660 0.10 13.47 5.54
CA GLY A 660 -0.98 13.91 6.43
C GLY A 660 -0.54 14.83 7.58
N LEU A 661 0.74 15.25 7.64
CA LEU A 661 1.19 16.26 8.59
C LEU A 661 0.67 17.65 8.17
N PRO A 662 0.10 18.43 9.07
CA PRO A 662 -0.33 19.80 8.77
C PRO A 662 0.89 20.75 8.76
N LEU A 663 1.73 20.66 7.73
CA LEU A 663 2.98 21.45 7.64
C LEU A 663 2.76 22.95 7.73
N GLU A 664 1.60 23.43 7.39
CA GLU A 664 1.19 24.84 7.48
C GLU A 664 1.07 25.37 8.92
N THR A 665 0.96 24.46 9.91
CA THR A 665 0.89 24.79 11.34
C THR A 665 2.28 24.95 11.97
N LEU A 666 3.33 24.50 11.29
CA LEU A 666 4.71 24.67 11.76
C LEU A 666 5.04 26.16 11.87
N ARG A 667 5.88 26.52 12.83
CA ARG A 667 6.16 27.89 13.21
C ARG A 667 7.64 28.18 13.25
N ARG A 668 8.05 29.37 12.83
CA ARG A 668 9.36 29.90 13.15
C ARG A 668 9.47 30.26 14.62
N PRO A 669 10.66 30.22 15.23
CA PRO A 669 10.82 30.54 16.63
C PRO A 669 10.20 31.90 17.01
N GLY A 670 9.28 31.91 17.98
CA GLY A 670 8.53 33.08 18.42
C GLY A 670 7.65 33.71 17.35
N GLY A 671 7.36 32.97 16.24
CA GLY A 671 6.69 33.49 15.07
C GLY A 671 5.29 32.96 14.87
N GLU A 672 4.68 33.48 13.82
CA GLU A 672 3.38 33.03 13.30
C GLU A 672 3.52 31.67 12.57
N PRO A 673 2.43 30.91 12.42
CA PRO A 673 2.43 29.67 11.64
C PRO A 673 2.80 29.95 10.17
N LEU A 674 3.35 28.95 9.48
CA LEU A 674 3.76 29.07 8.07
C LEU A 674 2.62 29.52 7.17
N ALA A 675 1.36 29.13 7.47
CA ALA A 675 0.16 29.61 6.78
C ALA A 675 0.03 31.13 6.76
N ALA A 676 0.61 31.86 7.73
CA ALA A 676 0.61 33.32 7.74
C ALA A 676 1.48 33.91 6.60
N ARG A 677 2.48 33.17 6.13
CA ARG A 677 3.39 33.62 5.07
C ARG A 677 3.22 32.88 3.75
N TYR A 678 3.01 31.57 3.78
CA TYR A 678 3.01 30.72 2.60
C TYR A 678 1.63 30.12 2.31
N ALA A 679 1.28 30.06 1.04
CA ALA A 679 0.22 29.20 0.56
C ALA A 679 0.82 27.81 0.31
N ILE A 680 0.33 26.81 1.02
CA ILE A 680 0.86 25.45 0.99
C ILE A 680 -0.12 24.50 0.31
N SER A 681 0.37 23.72 -0.62
CA SER A 681 -0.34 22.59 -1.22
C SER A 681 0.51 21.33 -1.18
N THR A 682 -0.13 20.18 -1.20
CA THR A 682 0.55 18.88 -1.24
C THR A 682 0.26 18.13 -2.53
N SER A 683 1.21 17.31 -2.95
CA SER A 683 1.05 16.39 -4.08
C SER A 683 1.78 15.08 -3.79
N PRO A 684 1.30 13.93 -4.29
CA PRO A 684 2.01 12.67 -4.14
C PRO A 684 3.35 12.62 -4.89
N SER A 685 3.47 13.34 -6.02
CA SER A 685 4.71 13.47 -6.79
C SER A 685 4.74 14.79 -7.56
N ALA A 686 5.94 15.20 -7.98
CA ALA A 686 6.11 16.38 -8.82
C ALA A 686 5.55 16.15 -10.25
N SER A 687 5.61 14.92 -10.74
CA SER A 687 5.02 14.51 -12.03
C SER A 687 3.51 14.67 -12.04
N LEU A 688 2.82 14.23 -11.00
CA LEU A 688 1.36 14.43 -10.83
C LEU A 688 1.01 15.90 -10.68
N TRP A 689 1.76 16.65 -9.87
CA TRP A 689 1.58 18.09 -9.73
C TRP A 689 1.70 18.82 -11.07
N LEU A 690 2.73 18.52 -11.86
CA LEU A 690 2.93 19.13 -13.18
C LEU A 690 1.79 18.76 -14.15
N ARG A 691 1.29 17.53 -14.10
CA ARG A 691 0.15 17.11 -14.89
C ARG A 691 -1.10 17.91 -14.56
N TRP A 692 -1.44 18.07 -13.27
CA TRP A 692 -2.58 18.87 -12.84
C TRP A 692 -2.41 20.35 -13.18
N ARG A 693 -1.21 20.91 -13.01
CA ARG A 693 -0.86 22.27 -13.42
C ARG A 693 -1.08 22.47 -14.90
N SER A 694 -0.70 21.53 -15.73
CA SER A 694 -0.86 21.61 -17.19
C SER A 694 -2.32 21.45 -17.61
N ALA A 695 -3.10 20.65 -16.89
CA ALA A 695 -4.53 20.47 -17.14
C ALA A 695 -5.37 21.65 -16.65
N GLY A 696 -4.94 22.33 -15.61
CA GLY A 696 -5.66 23.45 -14.95
C GLY A 696 -5.70 24.75 -15.74
N GLY A 697 -5.03 24.83 -16.89
CA GLY A 697 -5.00 26.02 -17.76
C GLY A 697 -6.35 26.36 -18.45
N ARG A 698 -7.35 25.50 -18.36
CA ARG A 698 -8.72 25.82 -18.83
C ARG A 698 -9.55 26.24 -17.63
N PRO A 699 -10.06 27.49 -17.60
CA PRO A 699 -10.97 27.90 -16.54
C PRO A 699 -12.16 26.95 -16.49
N GLY A 700 -12.51 26.48 -15.29
CA GLY A 700 -13.73 25.73 -15.10
C GLY A 700 -14.97 26.55 -15.46
N PRO A 701 -16.14 25.92 -15.64
CA PRO A 701 -17.39 26.58 -16.05
C PRO A 701 -17.97 27.59 -15.05
N GLY A 702 -17.34 27.79 -13.90
CA GLY A 702 -17.58 28.95 -13.06
C GLY A 702 -18.70 28.85 -12.01
N SER A 703 -19.40 27.74 -11.90
CA SER A 703 -20.46 27.56 -10.89
C SER A 703 -20.12 26.46 -9.88
N VAL A 704 -20.90 26.40 -8.79
CA VAL A 704 -20.75 25.48 -7.67
C VAL A 704 -21.91 24.49 -7.60
N LEU A 705 -21.60 23.22 -7.42
CA LEU A 705 -22.55 22.21 -6.94
C LEU A 705 -22.24 21.89 -5.48
N ALA A 706 -23.19 22.09 -4.58
CA ALA A 706 -23.06 21.74 -3.18
C ALA A 706 -24.08 20.67 -2.78
N LEU A 707 -23.61 19.59 -2.13
CA LEU A 707 -24.40 18.52 -1.52
C LEU A 707 -24.21 18.61 -0.01
N ALA A 708 -25.28 18.77 0.75
CA ALA A 708 -25.22 19.03 2.19
C ALA A 708 -26.27 18.29 2.99
N ASP A 709 -25.90 17.85 4.19
CA ASP A 709 -26.79 17.26 5.20
C ASP A 709 -27.75 16.22 4.59
N PRO A 710 -27.23 15.18 3.94
CA PRO A 710 -28.07 14.11 3.39
C PRO A 710 -28.87 13.46 4.51
N THR A 711 -30.15 13.19 4.27
CA THR A 711 -30.96 12.46 5.24
C THR A 711 -30.56 11.02 5.30
N SER A 712 -29.88 10.64 6.39
CA SER A 712 -29.69 9.24 6.75
C SER A 712 -30.87 8.73 7.58
N SER A 713 -31.36 7.55 7.25
CA SER A 713 -32.60 6.98 7.88
C SER A 713 -32.32 6.33 9.25
N GLY A 714 -31.52 6.97 10.16
CA GLY A 714 -31.19 6.38 11.46
C GLY A 714 -31.26 7.34 12.66
N PRO A 715 -31.45 6.83 13.90
CA PRO A 715 -31.45 7.64 15.11
C PRO A 715 -30.04 8.14 15.50
N PRO A 716 -29.89 9.27 16.21
CA PRO A 716 -28.63 9.88 16.59
C PRO A 716 -27.89 9.09 17.68
N GLY A 717 -26.59 8.88 17.53
CA GLY A 717 -25.68 8.20 18.50
C GLY A 717 -24.22 8.44 18.22
N THR A 718 -23.37 8.10 19.18
CA THR A 718 -21.97 8.49 19.32
C THR A 718 -20.99 7.66 18.48
N HIS A 719 -19.99 8.34 17.94
CA HIS A 719 -18.88 7.77 17.11
C HIS A 719 -17.92 6.85 17.83
N ARG A 720 -17.45 5.81 17.14
CA ARG A 720 -16.10 5.24 17.24
C ARG A 720 -15.77 4.36 16.04
N ASP A 721 -14.58 4.60 15.44
CA ASP A 721 -13.78 3.80 14.50
C ASP A 721 -14.36 3.18 13.21
N ALA A 722 -13.55 3.20 12.16
CA ALA A 722 -13.85 2.85 10.78
C ALA A 722 -14.25 1.39 10.48
N ALA A 723 -14.04 0.47 11.41
CA ALA A 723 -14.70 -0.85 11.40
C ALA A 723 -16.21 -0.75 11.66
N ALA A 724 -16.66 0.41 12.11
CA ALA A 724 -18.01 0.67 12.65
C ALA A 724 -19.13 0.68 11.60
N TRP A 725 -18.86 0.86 10.30
CA TRP A 725 -19.96 0.76 9.34
C TRP A 725 -20.45 -0.69 9.18
N LEU A 726 -19.53 -1.66 9.32
CA LEU A 726 -19.89 -3.07 9.46
C LEU A 726 -20.57 -3.36 10.83
N GLU A 727 -20.40 -2.49 11.84
CA GLU A 727 -20.93 -2.66 13.18
C GLU A 727 -22.14 -1.80 13.53
N GLY A 728 -22.58 -0.90 12.64
CA GLY A 728 -23.73 0.02 12.77
C GLY A 728 -23.33 1.48 12.80
N LEU A 729 -23.42 2.09 11.64
CA LEU A 729 -23.09 3.49 11.46
C LEU A 729 -24.18 4.38 12.10
N VAL A 730 -23.81 5.08 13.17
CA VAL A 730 -24.66 6.14 13.72
C VAL A 730 -23.96 7.47 13.51
N LEU A 731 -24.51 8.29 12.60
CA LEU A 731 -23.95 9.57 12.22
C LEU A 731 -24.68 10.71 12.97
N PRO A 732 -23.95 11.64 13.63
CA PRO A 732 -24.61 12.79 14.28
C PRO A 732 -25.17 13.76 13.23
N ALA A 733 -26.14 14.59 13.62
CA ALA A 733 -26.64 15.64 12.75
C ALA A 733 -25.54 16.68 12.47
N LEU A 734 -25.56 17.25 11.26
CA LEU A 734 -24.66 18.34 10.83
C LEU A 734 -25.48 19.65 10.69
N PRO A 735 -25.81 20.34 11.79
CA PRO A 735 -26.74 21.47 11.77
C PRO A 735 -26.26 22.68 10.96
N HIS A 736 -24.94 22.83 10.81
CA HIS A 736 -24.33 23.95 10.07
C HIS A 736 -24.03 23.63 8.61
N ALA A 737 -23.99 22.35 8.20
CA ALA A 737 -23.67 21.93 6.84
C ALA A 737 -24.56 22.53 5.77
N ARG A 738 -25.89 22.66 6.04
CA ARG A 738 -26.85 23.34 5.14
C ARG A 738 -26.54 24.82 4.97
N ALA A 739 -26.19 25.50 6.08
CA ALA A 739 -25.89 26.92 6.05
C ALA A 739 -24.55 27.21 5.38
N GLU A 740 -23.55 26.35 5.62
CA GLU A 740 -22.24 26.35 4.98
C GLU A 740 -22.39 26.26 3.46
N ALA A 741 -23.04 25.22 2.97
CA ALA A 741 -23.23 24.96 1.55
C ALA A 741 -24.04 26.09 0.87
N ARG A 742 -25.07 26.59 1.53
CA ARG A 742 -25.86 27.75 1.04
C ARG A 742 -24.97 28.98 0.92
N THR A 743 -24.18 29.30 1.93
CA THR A 743 -23.27 30.45 1.92
C THR A 743 -22.30 30.37 0.72
N LEU A 744 -21.73 29.20 0.46
CA LEU A 744 -20.83 29.00 -0.66
C LEU A 744 -21.51 29.20 -2.02
N VAL A 745 -22.71 28.63 -2.20
CA VAL A 745 -23.48 28.76 -3.45
C VAL A 745 -23.95 30.19 -3.69
N GLU A 746 -24.40 30.91 -2.66
CA GLU A 746 -24.88 32.30 -2.75
C GLU A 746 -23.73 33.31 -2.96
N ALA A 747 -22.54 33.04 -2.42
CA ALA A 747 -21.37 33.91 -2.56
C ALA A 747 -20.76 33.88 -3.94
N LEU A 748 -20.93 32.82 -4.70
CA LEU A 748 -20.28 32.59 -5.98
C LEU A 748 -21.21 32.90 -7.18
N PRO A 749 -20.71 32.99 -8.43
CA PRO A 749 -21.51 33.43 -9.58
C PRO A 749 -22.80 32.60 -9.78
N PRO A 750 -23.86 33.22 -10.37
CA PRO A 750 -25.15 32.56 -10.59
C PRO A 750 -25.01 31.31 -11.48
N GLY A 751 -25.85 30.32 -11.21
CA GLY A 751 -25.79 28.98 -11.87
C GLY A 751 -25.36 27.85 -10.93
N GLY A 752 -25.04 28.18 -9.67
CA GLY A 752 -24.79 27.18 -8.63
C GLY A 752 -26.03 26.37 -8.26
N ALA A 753 -25.85 25.14 -7.85
CA ALA A 753 -26.88 24.22 -7.40
C ALA A 753 -26.62 23.78 -5.96
N LEU A 754 -27.67 23.85 -5.13
CA LEU A 754 -27.66 23.36 -3.76
C LEU A 754 -28.58 22.15 -3.65
N ARG A 755 -28.07 21.04 -3.16
CA ARG A 755 -28.79 19.80 -2.88
C ARG A 755 -28.73 19.53 -1.38
N ILE A 756 -29.89 19.34 -0.75
CA ILE A 756 -30.01 19.20 0.72
C ILE A 756 -30.92 18.02 1.04
N GLY A 757 -30.62 17.32 2.10
CA GLY A 757 -31.45 16.23 2.59
C GLY A 757 -31.56 15.09 1.57
N PRO A 758 -32.79 14.67 1.18
CA PRO A 758 -32.96 13.59 0.19
C PRO A 758 -32.42 13.94 -1.19
N ASP A 759 -32.36 15.23 -1.54
CA ASP A 759 -31.83 15.67 -2.84
C ASP A 759 -30.29 15.61 -2.91
N ALA A 760 -29.61 15.56 -1.76
CA ALA A 760 -28.19 15.33 -1.68
C ALA A 760 -27.87 13.84 -1.88
N SER A 761 -28.34 13.28 -2.99
CA SER A 761 -28.37 11.83 -3.23
C SER A 761 -27.21 11.36 -4.11
N GLU A 762 -26.82 10.14 -3.89
CA GLU A 762 -25.80 9.45 -4.68
C GLU A 762 -26.24 9.31 -6.13
N ARG A 763 -27.50 8.91 -6.36
CA ARG A 763 -28.08 8.81 -7.71
C ARG A 763 -27.97 10.14 -8.47
N PHE A 764 -28.33 11.27 -7.82
CA PHE A 764 -28.21 12.58 -8.45
C PHE A 764 -26.78 12.82 -8.93
N LEU A 765 -25.79 12.60 -8.05
CA LEU A 765 -24.38 12.83 -8.39
C LEU A 765 -23.91 11.98 -9.55
N LYS A 766 -24.29 10.69 -9.60
CA LYS A 766 -23.92 9.75 -10.65
C LYS A 766 -24.58 10.03 -12.01
N THR A 767 -25.78 10.64 -11.99
CA THR A 767 -26.56 10.86 -13.22
C THR A 767 -26.53 12.31 -13.71
N ALA A 768 -26.12 13.26 -12.86
CA ALA A 768 -26.07 14.66 -13.23
C ALA A 768 -24.95 14.98 -14.24
N PRO A 769 -25.20 15.87 -15.22
CA PRO A 769 -24.15 16.34 -16.12
C PRO A 769 -23.20 17.29 -15.35
N LEU A 770 -22.09 16.74 -14.84
CA LEU A 770 -21.15 17.49 -13.99
C LEU A 770 -20.36 18.57 -14.76
N ALA A 771 -20.40 18.57 -16.09
CA ALA A 771 -19.68 19.53 -16.92
C ALA A 771 -20.01 21.01 -16.65
N GLY A 772 -21.19 21.29 -16.05
CA GLY A 772 -21.64 22.66 -15.74
C GLY A 772 -20.97 23.30 -14.52
N TRP A 773 -20.28 22.57 -13.68
CA TRP A 773 -19.72 23.05 -12.42
C TRP A 773 -18.20 23.00 -12.40
N GLY A 774 -17.57 24.01 -11.80
CA GLY A 774 -16.12 24.10 -11.60
C GLY A 774 -15.69 23.70 -10.17
N LEU A 775 -16.62 23.76 -9.20
CA LEU A 775 -16.40 23.37 -7.81
C LEU A 775 -17.53 22.46 -7.35
N LEU A 776 -17.17 21.29 -6.83
CA LEU A 776 -18.07 20.40 -6.12
C LEU A 776 -17.79 20.50 -4.62
N HIS A 777 -18.83 20.75 -3.82
CA HIS A 777 -18.73 20.85 -2.37
C HIS A 777 -19.58 19.78 -1.69
N PHE A 778 -18.94 19.03 -0.80
CA PHE A 778 -19.57 17.99 0.01
C PHE A 778 -19.51 18.38 1.49
N ALA A 779 -20.65 18.85 2.04
CA ALA A 779 -20.84 19.12 3.46
C ALA A 779 -21.59 17.94 4.08
N THR A 780 -20.90 16.85 4.31
CA THR A 780 -21.47 15.56 4.72
C THR A 780 -20.50 14.77 5.60
N HIS A 781 -20.90 13.59 6.01
CA HIS A 781 -20.00 12.65 6.70
C HIS A 781 -19.09 11.91 5.72
N ALA A 782 -17.88 11.61 6.16
CA ALA A 782 -17.01 10.61 5.55
C ALA A 782 -16.75 9.45 6.52
N VAL A 783 -16.81 8.26 5.99
CA VAL A 783 -16.39 7.03 6.67
C VAL A 783 -15.07 6.60 6.04
N VAL A 784 -14.02 6.48 6.85
CA VAL A 784 -12.69 6.13 6.37
C VAL A 784 -12.29 4.79 6.98
N ASP A 785 -12.03 3.80 6.14
CA ASP A 785 -11.48 2.50 6.52
C ASP A 785 -10.01 2.44 6.08
N GLU A 786 -9.09 2.58 7.03
CA GLU A 786 -7.66 2.58 6.77
C GLU A 786 -7.13 1.16 6.47
N SER A 787 -7.83 0.13 6.93
CA SER A 787 -7.47 -1.28 6.66
C SER A 787 -7.94 -1.73 5.27
N HIS A 788 -9.08 -1.20 4.82
CA HIS A 788 -9.70 -1.52 3.53
C HIS A 788 -10.15 -0.22 2.83
N PRO A 789 -9.23 0.50 2.19
CA PRO A 789 -9.55 1.83 1.61
C PRO A 789 -10.72 1.84 0.63
N ALA A 790 -10.96 0.71 -0.05
CA ALA A 790 -12.09 0.55 -0.96
C ALA A 790 -13.46 0.66 -0.28
N ARG A 791 -13.52 0.47 1.04
CA ARG A 791 -14.73 0.61 1.85
C ARG A 791 -14.97 2.02 2.38
N SER A 792 -13.99 2.91 2.27
CA SER A 792 -14.20 4.32 2.60
C SER A 792 -15.33 4.90 1.76
N ALA A 793 -16.10 5.84 2.28
CA ALA A 793 -17.23 6.42 1.56
C ALA A 793 -17.53 7.85 2.02
N LEU A 794 -18.06 8.68 1.11
CA LEU A 794 -18.87 9.85 1.48
C LEU A 794 -20.31 9.41 1.66
N VAL A 795 -20.94 9.87 2.73
CA VAL A 795 -22.34 9.54 3.01
C VAL A 795 -23.24 10.50 2.27
N LEU A 796 -24.09 9.99 1.41
CA LEU A 796 -25.12 10.70 0.67
C LEU A 796 -26.51 10.13 0.96
N ALA A 797 -27.55 10.71 0.42
CA ALA A 797 -28.87 10.11 0.50
C ALA A 797 -28.96 8.91 -0.45
N GLY A 798 -29.31 7.75 0.09
CA GLY A 798 -29.58 6.53 -0.67
C GLY A 798 -31.02 6.43 -1.12
N ASP A 799 -31.30 5.50 -2.04
CA ASP A 799 -32.66 5.17 -2.52
C ASP A 799 -32.77 3.66 -2.87
N GLU A 800 -33.76 3.28 -3.68
CA GLU A 800 -33.95 1.87 -4.06
C GLU A 800 -32.79 1.30 -4.93
N ALA A 801 -32.04 2.14 -5.65
CA ALA A 801 -30.96 1.73 -6.53
C ALA A 801 -29.57 1.95 -5.89
N GLU A 802 -29.40 3.03 -5.12
CA GLU A 802 -28.12 3.45 -4.53
C GLU A 802 -28.16 3.34 -3.02
N ASP A 803 -27.07 2.90 -2.40
CA ASP A 803 -27.02 2.67 -0.94
C ASP A 803 -26.71 3.92 -0.12
N GLY A 804 -26.33 5.01 -0.74
CA GLY A 804 -25.95 6.26 -0.08
C GLY A 804 -24.50 6.31 0.38
N LEU A 805 -23.68 5.31 0.05
CA LEU A 805 -22.25 5.22 0.37
C LEU A 805 -21.41 5.41 -0.90
N LEU A 806 -21.12 6.64 -1.23
CA LEU A 806 -20.31 6.96 -2.41
C LEU A 806 -18.85 6.53 -2.19
N GLN A 807 -18.48 5.36 -2.68
CA GLN A 807 -17.19 4.72 -2.47
C GLN A 807 -16.12 5.14 -3.50
N PRO A 808 -14.80 4.89 -3.24
CA PRO A 808 -13.72 5.31 -4.13
C PRO A 808 -13.86 4.85 -5.58
N ARG A 809 -14.40 3.64 -5.84
CA ARG A 809 -14.66 3.15 -7.20
C ARG A 809 -15.72 3.96 -7.93
N GLU A 810 -16.74 4.41 -7.21
CA GLU A 810 -17.86 5.19 -7.75
C GLU A 810 -17.45 6.65 -7.98
N ILE A 811 -16.68 7.22 -7.03
CA ILE A 811 -16.04 8.53 -7.21
C ILE A 811 -15.15 8.51 -8.47
N ALA A 812 -14.32 7.48 -8.63
CA ALA A 812 -13.42 7.37 -9.77
C ALA A 812 -14.13 7.23 -11.14
N ALA A 813 -15.40 6.84 -11.14
CA ALA A 813 -16.23 6.76 -12.34
C ALA A 813 -16.88 8.11 -12.74
N LEU A 814 -16.81 9.13 -11.87
CA LEU A 814 -17.31 10.47 -12.17
C LEU A 814 -16.39 11.18 -13.18
N ASP A 815 -16.96 12.09 -13.98
CA ASP A 815 -16.18 12.97 -14.85
C ASP A 815 -15.92 14.32 -14.14
N LEU A 816 -14.76 14.41 -13.51
CA LEU A 816 -14.32 15.59 -12.78
C LEU A 816 -13.14 16.33 -13.46
N GLY A 817 -12.92 16.08 -14.74
CA GLY A 817 -11.89 16.74 -15.52
C GLY A 817 -11.97 18.27 -15.41
N GLY A 818 -10.88 18.93 -14.96
CA GLY A 818 -10.80 20.37 -14.80
C GLY A 818 -11.72 20.96 -13.71
N LYS A 819 -11.97 20.21 -12.63
CA LYS A 819 -12.79 20.66 -11.49
C LYS A 819 -11.98 20.64 -10.19
N ALA A 820 -12.43 21.42 -9.21
CA ALA A 820 -12.00 21.32 -7.83
C ALA A 820 -13.07 20.62 -6.98
N VAL A 821 -12.64 19.97 -5.92
CA VAL A 821 -13.51 19.33 -4.93
C VAL A 821 -13.19 19.87 -3.55
N LEU A 822 -14.23 20.21 -2.79
CA LEU A 822 -14.14 20.68 -1.41
C LEU A 822 -14.89 19.68 -0.50
N LEU A 823 -14.16 19.00 0.34
CA LEU A 823 -14.66 17.98 1.27
C LEU A 823 -14.69 18.55 2.70
N SER A 824 -15.82 19.07 3.10
CA SER A 824 -16.10 19.44 4.50
C SER A 824 -16.67 18.22 5.23
N ALA A 825 -15.86 17.15 5.27
CA ALA A 825 -16.18 15.83 5.82
C ALA A 825 -15.01 15.33 6.67
N CYS A 826 -15.32 14.80 7.86
CA CYS A 826 -14.31 14.40 8.84
C CYS A 826 -13.32 13.38 8.27
N ARG A 827 -12.02 13.60 8.49
CA ARG A 827 -10.94 12.69 8.05
C ARG A 827 -10.93 12.38 6.55
N SER A 828 -11.56 13.21 5.72
CA SER A 828 -11.65 12.97 4.27
C SER A 828 -10.29 12.96 3.55
N ALA A 829 -9.25 13.55 4.14
CA ALA A 829 -7.86 13.47 3.69
C ALA A 829 -7.10 12.24 4.21
N SER A 830 -7.70 11.45 5.12
CA SER A 830 -7.09 10.23 5.67
C SER A 830 -7.29 9.03 4.74
N GLY A 831 -6.52 7.97 4.99
CA GLY A 831 -6.58 6.71 4.26
C GLY A 831 -5.36 5.86 4.58
N GLN A 832 -5.32 4.62 4.09
CA GLN A 832 -4.14 3.79 4.20
C GLN A 832 -2.97 4.47 3.49
N VAL A 833 -1.87 4.69 4.21
CA VAL A 833 -0.65 5.24 3.61
C VAL A 833 0.19 4.09 3.07
N LEU A 834 0.40 4.07 1.76
CA LEU A 834 1.39 3.20 1.12
C LEU A 834 2.63 4.02 0.76
N VAL A 835 3.79 3.48 1.12
CA VAL A 835 5.08 4.12 0.79
C VAL A 835 5.20 4.30 -0.71
N GLY A 836 5.59 5.49 -1.15
CA GLY A 836 5.65 5.85 -2.56
C GLY A 836 4.32 6.25 -3.19
N GLU A 837 3.19 5.64 -2.82
CA GLU A 837 1.88 5.96 -3.42
C GLU A 837 1.11 7.06 -2.68
N GLY A 838 1.46 7.32 -1.42
CA GLY A 838 0.74 8.27 -0.57
C GLY A 838 -0.50 7.68 0.08
N ALA A 839 -1.45 8.53 0.47
CA ALA A 839 -2.69 8.10 1.10
C ALA A 839 -3.67 7.52 0.06
N LEU A 840 -4.04 6.25 0.24
CA LEU A 840 -5.10 5.59 -0.51
C LEU A 840 -6.44 5.87 0.19
N GLY A 841 -7.15 6.88 -0.28
CA GLY A 841 -8.41 7.30 0.33
C GLY A 841 -9.27 8.09 -0.66
N LEU A 842 -10.23 8.84 -0.13
CA LEU A 842 -11.19 9.60 -0.93
C LEU A 842 -10.51 10.64 -1.84
N VAL A 843 -9.48 11.33 -1.36
CA VAL A 843 -8.74 12.34 -2.15
C VAL A 843 -8.18 11.71 -3.44
N ARG A 844 -7.56 10.52 -3.35
CA ARG A 844 -7.04 9.81 -4.52
C ARG A 844 -8.15 9.45 -5.51
N ALA A 845 -9.32 9.03 -5.02
CA ALA A 845 -10.45 8.69 -5.88
C ALA A 845 -10.94 9.89 -6.69
N PHE A 846 -10.99 11.08 -6.09
CA PHE A 846 -11.33 12.31 -6.81
C PHE A 846 -10.28 12.69 -7.86
N PHE A 847 -9.00 12.47 -7.59
CA PHE A 847 -7.97 12.65 -8.60
C PHE A 847 -8.09 11.64 -9.74
N ARG A 848 -8.43 10.38 -9.46
CA ARG A 848 -8.73 9.38 -10.50
C ARG A 848 -9.91 9.81 -11.39
N ALA A 849 -10.91 10.44 -10.80
CA ALA A 849 -12.03 11.03 -11.54
C ALA A 849 -11.64 12.25 -12.40
N GLY A 850 -10.39 12.73 -12.31
CA GLY A 850 -9.87 13.84 -13.09
C GLY A 850 -9.88 15.19 -12.37
N ALA A 851 -10.20 15.26 -11.08
CA ALA A 851 -10.10 16.50 -10.32
C ALA A 851 -8.69 17.09 -10.39
N THR A 852 -8.59 18.43 -10.46
CA THR A 852 -7.32 19.16 -10.55
C THR A 852 -6.81 19.57 -9.16
N ALA A 853 -7.74 19.82 -8.24
CA ALA A 853 -7.46 20.20 -6.86
C ALA A 853 -8.53 19.62 -5.93
N VAL A 854 -8.12 19.17 -4.76
CA VAL A 854 -9.00 18.65 -3.72
C VAL A 854 -8.64 19.32 -2.41
N VAL A 855 -9.64 19.94 -1.75
CA VAL A 855 -9.51 20.45 -0.38
C VAL A 855 -10.20 19.46 0.54
N ALA A 856 -9.49 18.92 1.53
CA ALA A 856 -9.99 17.85 2.39
C ALA A 856 -9.52 18.01 3.83
N ALA A 857 -10.22 17.36 4.77
CA ALA A 857 -9.94 17.45 6.19
C ALA A 857 -9.08 16.28 6.69
N PRO A 858 -7.90 16.54 7.30
CA PRO A 858 -7.05 15.49 7.87
C PRO A 858 -7.56 14.96 9.22
N TRP A 859 -8.42 15.71 9.93
CA TRP A 859 -9.04 15.35 11.20
C TRP A 859 -10.50 15.84 11.25
N PRO A 860 -11.28 15.43 12.26
CA PRO A 860 -12.61 15.99 12.49
C PRO A 860 -12.54 17.49 12.81
N ILE A 861 -13.31 18.29 12.08
CA ILE A 861 -13.47 19.72 12.33
C ILE A 861 -14.86 19.93 12.98
N GLU A 862 -14.94 20.80 13.98
CA GLU A 862 -16.23 21.22 14.53
C GLU A 862 -17.07 21.89 13.44
N ASP A 863 -18.33 21.50 13.32
CA ASP A 863 -19.25 21.95 12.26
C ASP A 863 -19.37 23.49 12.17
N GLN A 864 -19.34 24.20 13.33
CA GLN A 864 -19.34 25.66 13.38
C GLN A 864 -18.03 26.26 12.81
N GLU A 865 -16.88 25.67 13.11
CA GLU A 865 -15.58 26.13 12.64
C GLU A 865 -15.40 25.87 11.14
N ALA A 866 -15.85 24.71 10.66
CA ALA A 866 -15.89 24.40 9.23
C ALA A 866 -16.69 25.47 8.47
N ARG A 867 -17.89 25.80 8.95
CA ARG A 867 -18.72 26.88 8.37
C ARG A 867 -18.01 28.23 8.34
N ALA A 868 -17.31 28.61 9.43
CA ALA A 868 -16.61 29.87 9.50
C ALA A 868 -15.45 29.96 8.48
N LEU A 869 -14.68 28.85 8.34
CA LEU A 869 -13.57 28.76 7.38
C LEU A 869 -14.10 28.77 5.93
N ILE A 870 -15.16 28.03 5.64
CA ILE A 870 -15.79 27.97 4.30
C ILE A 870 -16.39 29.33 3.91
N THR A 871 -16.99 30.05 4.87
CA THR A 871 -17.49 31.40 4.61
C THR A 871 -16.37 32.36 4.18
N ALA A 872 -15.25 32.35 4.90
CA ALA A 872 -14.07 33.13 4.53
C ALA A 872 -13.49 32.69 3.18
N LEU A 873 -13.45 31.38 2.90
CA LEU A 873 -13.02 30.87 1.60
C LEU A 873 -13.93 31.31 0.44
N ALA A 874 -15.24 31.32 0.66
CA ALA A 874 -16.21 31.77 -0.35
C ALA A 874 -16.01 33.24 -0.72
N ASP A 875 -15.72 34.13 0.23
CA ASP A 875 -15.44 35.54 0.00
C ASP A 875 -14.15 35.74 -0.84
N GLU A 876 -13.11 34.94 -0.57
CA GLU A 876 -11.87 35.01 -1.32
C GLU A 876 -12.00 34.44 -2.75
N LEU A 877 -12.75 33.36 -2.92
CA LEU A 877 -13.09 32.81 -4.24
C LEU A 877 -13.94 33.80 -5.06
N ARG A 878 -14.91 34.50 -4.41
CA ARG A 878 -15.69 35.55 -5.03
C ARG A 878 -14.80 36.70 -5.52
N SER A 879 -13.73 37.00 -4.81
CA SER A 879 -12.73 38.00 -5.20
C SER A 879 -11.85 37.55 -6.38
N GLY A 880 -11.98 36.29 -6.85
CA GLY A 880 -11.29 35.74 -8.02
C GLY A 880 -9.90 35.23 -7.71
N HIS A 881 -9.56 35.00 -6.44
CA HIS A 881 -8.28 34.37 -6.09
C HIS A 881 -8.21 32.90 -6.52
N PRO A 882 -7.04 32.35 -6.89
CA PRO A 882 -6.83 30.91 -7.07
C PRO A 882 -7.13 30.16 -5.77
N LEU A 883 -7.51 28.90 -5.86
CA LEU A 883 -7.97 28.10 -4.72
C LEU A 883 -6.97 28.07 -3.55
N GLY A 884 -5.68 27.91 -3.84
CA GLY A 884 -4.65 27.90 -2.79
C GLY A 884 -4.47 29.25 -2.10
N GLU A 885 -4.52 30.36 -2.86
CA GLU A 885 -4.47 31.70 -2.30
C GLU A 885 -5.73 32.01 -1.49
N ALA A 886 -6.91 31.67 -2.03
CA ALA A 886 -8.20 31.87 -1.38
C ALA A 886 -8.24 31.12 -0.02
N LEU A 887 -7.86 29.84 0.02
CA LEU A 887 -7.81 29.06 1.24
C LEU A 887 -6.81 29.63 2.25
N THR A 888 -5.63 30.05 1.79
CA THR A 888 -4.62 30.64 2.67
C THR A 888 -5.07 31.97 3.27
N ARG A 889 -5.75 32.83 2.50
CA ARG A 889 -6.32 34.08 2.99
C ARG A 889 -7.45 33.82 4.00
N ALA A 890 -8.32 32.85 3.73
CA ALA A 890 -9.34 32.41 4.68
C ALA A 890 -8.73 31.94 6.01
N LYS A 891 -7.66 31.14 5.96
CA LYS A 891 -6.91 30.70 7.15
C LYS A 891 -6.31 31.87 7.91
N ARG A 892 -5.68 32.83 7.22
CA ARG A 892 -5.12 34.05 7.84
C ARG A 892 -6.18 34.87 8.56
N THR A 893 -7.36 35.00 7.99
CA THR A 893 -8.51 35.66 8.64
C THR A 893 -8.88 34.94 9.93
N ARG A 894 -8.90 33.61 9.95
CA ARG A 894 -9.18 32.81 11.15
C ARG A 894 -8.06 32.88 12.18
N ILE A 895 -6.79 32.84 11.75
CA ILE A 895 -5.60 33.03 12.62
C ILE A 895 -5.67 34.41 13.30
N ALA A 896 -5.92 35.47 12.53
CA ALA A 896 -6.05 36.83 13.06
C ALA A 896 -7.21 36.99 14.04
N ALA A 897 -8.26 36.19 13.88
CA ALA A 897 -9.39 36.12 14.81
C ALA A 897 -9.11 35.29 16.07
N GLY A 898 -7.91 34.70 16.22
CA GLY A 898 -7.55 33.88 17.37
C GLY A 898 -8.16 32.47 17.36
N ALA A 899 -8.58 31.96 16.20
CA ALA A 899 -9.10 30.61 16.09
C ALA A 899 -8.04 29.55 16.46
N PRO A 900 -8.43 28.45 17.13
CA PRO A 900 -7.49 27.38 17.47
C PRO A 900 -6.93 26.70 16.21
N THR A 901 -5.75 26.09 16.32
CA THR A 901 -5.06 25.43 15.20
C THR A 901 -5.94 24.38 14.50
N LEU A 902 -6.65 23.57 15.28
CA LEU A 902 -7.61 22.57 14.74
C LEU A 902 -8.66 23.18 13.81
N ALA A 903 -9.12 24.39 14.10
CA ALA A 903 -10.17 25.05 13.32
C ALA A 903 -9.63 25.61 12.00
N TRP A 904 -8.55 26.43 12.04
CA TRP A 904 -8.06 27.09 10.84
C TRP A 904 -7.22 26.18 9.94
N ALA A 905 -6.55 25.16 10.50
CA ALA A 905 -5.75 24.19 9.74
C ALA A 905 -6.55 22.94 9.33
N GLY A 906 -7.84 22.91 9.65
CA GLY A 906 -8.71 21.77 9.42
C GLY A 906 -8.99 21.41 7.96
N LEU A 907 -8.64 22.26 7.00
CA LEU A 907 -8.75 21.99 5.57
C LEU A 907 -7.36 22.10 4.91
N GLN A 908 -6.97 21.06 4.18
CA GLN A 908 -5.71 21.03 3.44
C GLN A 908 -5.96 20.95 1.94
N LEU A 909 -5.09 21.61 1.16
CA LEU A 909 -5.16 21.60 -0.29
C LEU A 909 -4.20 20.56 -0.86
N HIS A 910 -4.75 19.69 -1.71
CA HIS A 910 -4.02 18.71 -2.51
C HIS A 910 -4.15 19.06 -3.99
N GLY A 911 -3.06 18.94 -4.76
CA GLY A 911 -3.03 19.20 -6.20
C GLY A 911 -2.63 20.63 -6.57
N ASP A 912 -3.22 21.17 -7.63
CA ASP A 912 -2.82 22.50 -8.17
C ASP A 912 -3.41 23.66 -7.39
N ALA A 913 -2.57 24.34 -6.60
CA ALA A 913 -2.95 25.56 -5.86
C ALA A 913 -3.37 26.75 -6.74
N ASN A 914 -2.93 26.77 -8.00
CA ASN A 914 -3.24 27.87 -8.94
C ASN A 914 -4.56 27.68 -9.67
N PHE A 915 -5.22 26.55 -9.46
CA PHE A 915 -6.51 26.29 -10.10
C PHE A 915 -7.55 27.32 -9.68
N ARG A 916 -8.35 27.78 -10.66
CA ARG A 916 -9.46 28.73 -10.46
C ARG A 916 -10.78 28.02 -10.74
N PRO A 917 -11.44 27.48 -9.72
CA PRO A 917 -12.68 26.70 -9.91
C PRO A 917 -13.86 27.56 -10.34
N VAL A 918 -13.76 28.87 -10.09
CA VAL A 918 -14.82 29.83 -10.37
C VAL A 918 -14.24 30.96 -11.20
N VAL A 919 -14.79 31.15 -12.39
CA VAL A 919 -14.44 32.29 -13.23
C VAL A 919 -15.52 33.34 -13.08
N GLN A 920 -15.19 34.48 -12.55
CA GLN A 920 -16.09 35.62 -12.59
C GLN A 920 -16.33 36.02 -14.05
N PRO A 921 -17.59 36.27 -14.44
CA PRO A 921 -17.82 36.92 -15.73
C PRO A 921 -17.05 38.23 -15.70
N VAL A 922 -16.15 38.38 -16.66
CA VAL A 922 -15.47 39.67 -16.89
C VAL A 922 -16.59 40.67 -17.14
N HIS A 923 -16.98 41.43 -16.12
CA HIS A 923 -17.83 42.57 -16.37
C HIS A 923 -17.08 43.43 -17.36
N PRO A 924 -17.58 43.63 -18.58
CA PRO A 924 -16.93 44.55 -19.48
C PRO A 924 -16.87 45.86 -18.71
N ARG A 925 -15.66 46.33 -18.42
CA ARG A 925 -15.47 47.64 -17.81
C ARG A 925 -16.39 48.56 -18.58
N ARG A 926 -17.45 49.11 -17.92
CA ARG A 926 -18.33 50.11 -18.51
C ARG A 926 -17.44 51.28 -18.94
N ARG A 927 -16.98 51.30 -20.19
CA ARG A 927 -16.30 52.43 -20.82
C ARG A 927 -17.31 53.54 -21.17
N TRP A 928 -18.44 53.58 -20.48
CA TRP A 928 -19.54 54.55 -20.75
C TRP A 928 -19.27 55.98 -20.38
N PRO A 929 -18.45 56.40 -19.41
CA PRO A 929 -18.27 57.85 -19.24
C PRO A 929 -17.46 58.52 -20.34
N TRP A 930 -16.54 57.79 -21.02
CA TRP A 930 -15.68 58.40 -22.04
C TRP A 930 -16.33 58.54 -23.43
N ILE A 931 -17.19 57.61 -23.85
CA ILE A 931 -17.91 57.68 -25.11
C ILE A 931 -18.99 58.76 -25.06
N ALA A 932 -19.74 58.88 -23.94
CA ALA A 932 -20.72 59.95 -23.75
C ALA A 932 -20.05 61.35 -23.67
N GLY A 933 -18.84 61.45 -23.06
CA GLY A 933 -18.06 62.67 -23.02
C GLY A 933 -17.53 63.06 -24.38
N SER A 934 -17.05 62.09 -25.18
CA SER A 934 -16.50 62.35 -26.52
C SER A 934 -17.58 62.78 -27.53
N THR A 935 -18.79 62.18 -27.47
CA THR A 935 -19.92 62.57 -28.31
C THR A 935 -20.49 63.97 -27.91
N ALA A 936 -20.53 64.29 -26.64
CA ALA A 936 -20.92 65.65 -26.18
C ALA A 936 -19.92 66.73 -26.62
N VAL A 937 -18.60 66.45 -26.55
CA VAL A 937 -17.57 67.39 -27.03
C VAL A 937 -17.65 67.59 -28.54
N LEU A 938 -17.83 66.50 -29.30
CA LEU A 938 -18.01 66.60 -30.77
C LEU A 938 -19.29 67.30 -31.15
N PHE A 939 -20.36 67.17 -30.41
CA PHE A 939 -21.64 67.84 -30.62
C PHE A 939 -21.52 69.37 -30.31
N ILE A 940 -20.84 69.74 -29.22
CA ILE A 940 -20.54 71.09 -28.85
C ILE A 940 -19.62 71.79 -29.91
N ALA A 941 -18.59 71.10 -30.37
CA ALA A 941 -17.67 71.54 -31.38
C ALA A 941 -18.42 71.76 -32.76
N TRP A 942 -19.36 70.81 -33.07
CA TRP A 942 -20.21 70.91 -34.24
C TRP A 942 -21.20 72.16 -34.14
N LEU A 943 -21.78 72.38 -32.99
CA LEU A 943 -22.64 73.51 -32.73
C LEU A 943 -21.87 74.85 -32.83
N ALA A 944 -20.66 74.95 -32.29
CA ALA A 944 -19.77 76.08 -32.38
C ALA A 944 -19.34 76.36 -33.87
N PHE A 945 -18.99 75.29 -34.59
CA PHE A 945 -18.65 75.43 -36.04
C PHE A 945 -19.84 75.88 -36.88
N ARG A 946 -21.03 75.44 -36.58
CA ARG A 946 -22.28 75.83 -37.23
C ARG A 946 -22.64 77.27 -36.95
N ARG A 947 -22.34 77.80 -35.73
CA ARG A 947 -22.51 79.22 -35.37
C ARG A 947 -21.50 80.12 -36.10
N LEU A 948 -20.26 79.69 -36.20
CA LEU A 948 -19.22 80.46 -36.95
C LEU A 948 -19.50 80.51 -38.43
N ARG A 949 -20.02 79.45 -39.04
CA ARG A 949 -20.46 79.51 -40.45
C ARG A 949 -21.69 80.44 -40.76
N ARG A 950 -22.53 80.68 -39.77
CA ARG A 950 -23.66 81.62 -39.92
C ARG A 950 -23.26 83.07 -39.71
N ALA A 951 -22.14 83.38 -39.10
CA ALA A 951 -21.60 84.72 -38.89
C ALA A 951 -20.73 85.22 -40.12
N SER A 952 -20.43 84.45 -41.08
CA SER A 952 -19.58 84.77 -42.28
C SER A 952 -20.34 84.68 -43.57
N ALA A 953 -21.69 84.96 -43.61
CA ALA A 953 -22.39 85.19 -44.82
C ALA A 953 -22.39 86.77 -45.11
N PRO A 954 -21.77 87.25 -46.20
CA PRO A 954 -21.80 88.66 -46.54
C PRO A 954 -23.19 89.07 -47.02
N ALA A 955 -23.54 90.27 -46.68
CA ALA A 955 -24.74 90.96 -47.10
C ALA A 955 -24.81 91.17 -48.60
#